data_90b6d3362e9e25d1c36fe899310cbe61
#
_entry.id   90b6d3362e9e25d1c36fe899310cbe61
#
_cell.length_a   1.000
_cell.length_b   1.000
_cell.length_c   1.000
_cell.angle_alpha   90.00
_cell.angle_beta   90.00
_cell.angle_gamma   90.00
#
_symmetry.space_group_name_H-M   'P 1'
#
loop_
_entity.id
_entity.type
_entity.pdbx_description
1 polymer ?
#
loop_
_entity_poly.entity_id
_entity_poly.type
_entity_poly.pdbx_seq_one_letter_code
_entity_poly.pdbx_strand_id
1 'polypeptide(L)'
;MARSRCATVRCTDQGDELWGVDAVVLDGLAFASDGIKVHALSVERPRVVLARDASGAAIVSRLRMTGAAASDAVPRPAAAAPSPERGSPPPVLQIERCTITAAELDWSDAFVTPAVRTRLESTIELGPLVLGRDAPATPVSVRLHARDLIDELTLRGSFSAAASEPGVALELRARGLCATPLAPYLPSGIETTLRDGTLQAQLEARLRSQPEGGHSARVVISDVDFRERASDAALLQIGAIKALIARFDPEQALTIDELAVEAVEADVVRTASGATRALGLLVRPVAAAPLPAPPPLPAPAPPPESPPARVPAITVAKLALELRRIGLRDERGTQPLQLSARVINKAPWHLSSDDPESDPPAELELRAQAAPLVDSLVLDARIAPFAAQPSLELGLDVSGIHLDRLGEVLPALRDRIDGAQLDDGRLRAQLAVLLRLSRRHVLDFDLAKGFGLDLELKAAELRNGADGPVLAGVDDIHADVKRIDLGSGAVVANLIEIMKPTALVQQEKDGLRVAGLLLKRAAPAEVAARSTPASAAGGSDPAAPPETEVRIDRLLVAGIDARYEDRTCDPVLVVPLTDLEVDVRQITTLALREHRPMPFSILVRGGLVPLPKAPSGGLLGGVLGDALSLVQGSGGAREIEPRNLFEEISVKGRLALFPRPAGSVKASLSGFELAAFKGLLARANVTLDAGVLDGGAAVALAPDGATQADTRLVFTDLSLSEPPDGPIFRYLHLPAPLDSVLFVLRDQNQAITLPLSIDVGKDGMSAARIAEVAITTLGSLIARAIASAPLRAASTVTGTVESLVPFSLGGGEAKLDPGVIELEPGATRVSADALAPWRKIIDRLRDDDQAMVTLEHALGGGDLALAKLRSNPPRDDRLRFLAELRRERAAVEHVRTEVASQARAALLSGLDDEGDRLGRRLREAEQRLGLIDQSLERVYEMLGAGAERSAARRARDAALDLARLRLVAARAALIEAVPAARARIRISEPRFGEAIGDRGGTITATAGRSQAP
;
A
#
# COMPACT_ATOMS: atom_id res chain seq x y z
N MET A 1 9.59 -78.69 23.93
CA MET A 1 9.38 -77.24 23.87
C MET A 1 9.47 -76.73 25.30
N ALA A 2 10.42 -75.86 25.57
CA ALA A 2 10.66 -75.40 26.89
C ALA A 2 9.79 -74.14 27.14
N ARG A 3 9.06 -74.09 28.25
CA ARG A 3 8.33 -72.90 28.74
C ARG A 3 9.18 -72.28 29.81
N SER A 4 9.60 -71.06 29.62
CA SER A 4 10.36 -70.26 30.60
C SER A 4 9.49 -69.13 31.11
N ARG A 5 9.35 -69.02 32.44
CA ARG A 5 8.62 -67.90 33.06
C ARG A 5 9.53 -67.17 34.03
N CYS A 6 9.72 -65.91 33.79
CA CYS A 6 10.37 -64.98 34.73
C CYS A 6 9.24 -64.28 35.50
N ALA A 7 9.17 -64.52 36.83
CA ALA A 7 8.13 -63.93 37.66
C ALA A 7 8.63 -62.64 38.29
N THR A 8 7.73 -61.70 38.37
CA THR A 8 7.77 -60.36 39.05
C THR A 8 9.14 -59.76 39.23
N VAL A 9 9.49 -58.85 38.34
CA VAL A 9 10.66 -57.95 38.53
C VAL A 9 10.11 -56.55 38.88
N ARG A 10 10.55 -55.98 40.00
CA ARG A 10 10.16 -54.65 40.43
C ARG A 10 11.39 -53.88 40.86
N CYS A 11 11.47 -52.66 40.46
CA CYS A 11 12.41 -51.67 40.98
C CYS A 11 11.63 -50.68 41.84
N THR A 12 11.97 -50.63 43.12
CA THR A 12 11.31 -49.73 44.10
C THR A 12 12.32 -48.81 44.76
N ASP A 13 11.88 -47.56 45.03
CA ASP A 13 12.64 -46.64 45.87
C ASP A 13 11.73 -46.05 46.94
N GLN A 14 12.14 -46.18 48.19
CA GLN A 14 11.38 -45.72 49.39
C GLN A 14 9.93 -46.26 49.42
N GLY A 15 9.69 -47.41 48.85
CA GLY A 15 8.35 -48.03 48.80
C GLY A 15 7.51 -47.77 47.57
N ASP A 16 7.91 -46.82 46.74
CA ASP A 16 7.28 -46.50 45.46
C ASP A 16 7.84 -47.39 44.35
N GLU A 17 7.00 -47.96 43.53
CA GLU A 17 7.37 -48.76 42.35
C GLU A 17 7.72 -47.79 41.19
N LEU A 18 8.98 -47.84 40.73
CA LEU A 18 9.50 -46.97 39.66
C LEU A 18 9.30 -47.59 38.27
N TRP A 19 9.54 -48.87 38.16
CA TRP A 19 9.22 -49.70 37.04
C TRP A 19 9.08 -51.18 37.48
N GLY A 20 8.33 -51.92 36.75
CA GLY A 20 8.15 -53.33 37.08
C GLY A 20 7.50 -54.09 35.92
N VAL A 21 7.48 -55.39 36.09
CA VAL A 21 6.79 -56.35 35.23
C VAL A 21 6.30 -57.49 36.10
N ASP A 22 5.03 -57.89 35.95
CA ASP A 22 4.49 -58.98 36.76
C ASP A 22 4.94 -60.31 36.23
N ALA A 23 4.99 -60.53 34.96
CA ALA A 23 5.54 -61.75 34.37
C ALA A 23 6.04 -61.52 32.92
N VAL A 24 7.11 -62.21 32.58
CA VAL A 24 7.57 -62.41 31.21
C VAL A 24 7.57 -63.94 30.96
N VAL A 25 6.74 -64.36 30.00
CA VAL A 25 6.57 -65.76 29.68
C VAL A 25 7.05 -65.98 28.24
N LEU A 26 8.03 -66.85 28.11
CA LEU A 26 8.47 -67.37 26.79
C LEU A 26 7.97 -68.82 26.67
N ASP A 27 7.15 -69.06 25.65
CA ASP A 27 6.66 -70.37 25.35
C ASP A 27 7.19 -70.87 24.01
N GLY A 28 7.60 -72.12 23.98
CA GLY A 28 7.98 -72.74 22.73
C GLY A 28 9.34 -72.27 22.18
N LEU A 29 10.33 -72.03 23.00
CA LEU A 29 11.67 -71.63 22.58
C LEU A 29 12.35 -72.81 21.88
N ALA A 30 12.75 -72.56 20.61
CA ALA A 30 13.48 -73.55 19.80
C ALA A 30 14.67 -72.85 19.09
N PHE A 31 15.83 -73.48 19.16
CA PHE A 31 17.03 -73.09 18.42
C PHE A 31 17.10 -73.86 17.14
N ALA A 32 17.11 -73.25 16.00
CA ALA A 32 17.29 -73.81 14.70
C ALA A 32 18.64 -73.39 14.09
N SER A 33 19.09 -74.07 13.09
CA SER A 33 20.35 -73.79 12.41
C SER A 33 20.41 -72.41 11.76
N ASP A 34 19.20 -71.88 11.47
CA ASP A 34 19.01 -70.55 10.82
C ASP A 34 18.59 -69.42 11.83
N GLY A 35 18.36 -69.77 13.13
CA GLY A 35 17.97 -68.77 14.07
C GLY A 35 17.20 -69.25 15.29
N ILE A 36 16.48 -68.36 15.96
CA ILE A 36 15.73 -68.61 17.15
C ILE A 36 14.26 -68.50 16.84
N LYS A 37 13.45 -69.49 17.26
CA LYS A 37 11.98 -69.50 17.16
C LYS A 37 11.35 -69.47 18.54
N VAL A 38 10.41 -68.56 18.72
CA VAL A 38 9.60 -68.42 19.93
C VAL A 38 8.15 -68.54 19.51
N HIS A 39 7.41 -69.50 20.08
CA HIS A 39 5.99 -69.68 19.78
C HIS A 39 5.17 -68.52 20.34
N ALA A 40 5.36 -68.18 21.62
CA ALA A 40 4.72 -67.02 22.21
C ALA A 40 5.60 -66.27 23.23
N LEU A 41 5.57 -64.94 23.14
CA LEU A 41 6.13 -64.05 24.13
C LEU A 41 4.97 -63.28 24.77
N SER A 42 4.80 -63.40 26.09
CA SER A 42 3.81 -62.63 26.83
C SER A 42 4.49 -61.84 27.92
N VAL A 43 4.19 -60.56 27.95
CA VAL A 43 4.65 -59.60 28.99
C VAL A 43 3.42 -59.10 29.72
N GLU A 44 3.35 -59.41 31.02
CA GLU A 44 2.18 -59.09 31.87
C GLU A 44 2.50 -57.86 32.75
N ARG A 45 1.67 -56.85 32.60
CA ARG A 45 1.64 -55.60 33.36
C ARG A 45 3.05 -54.95 33.52
N PRO A 46 3.74 -54.62 32.42
CA PRO A 46 4.89 -53.76 32.51
C PRO A 46 4.46 -52.35 32.99
N ARG A 47 5.19 -51.78 33.95
CA ARG A 47 4.89 -50.48 34.54
C ARG A 47 6.10 -49.58 34.46
N VAL A 48 5.88 -48.32 34.12
CA VAL A 48 6.91 -47.28 34.03
C VAL A 48 6.36 -45.97 34.54
N VAL A 49 7.16 -45.23 35.30
CA VAL A 49 6.87 -43.86 35.75
C VAL A 49 7.70 -42.86 34.99
N LEU A 50 7.00 -41.96 34.31
CA LEU A 50 7.62 -40.80 33.63
C LEU A 50 7.15 -39.53 34.28
N ALA A 51 8.07 -38.58 34.47
CA ALA A 51 7.74 -37.28 35.00
C ALA A 51 8.50 -36.18 34.27
N ARG A 52 7.94 -34.99 34.30
CA ARG A 52 8.62 -33.75 33.92
C ARG A 52 8.60 -32.82 35.15
N ASP A 53 9.77 -32.37 35.56
CA ASP A 53 9.87 -31.49 36.72
C ASP A 53 9.54 -30.00 36.36
N ALA A 54 9.44 -29.18 37.39
CA ALA A 54 9.15 -27.74 37.24
C ALA A 54 10.20 -26.97 36.42
N SER A 55 11.40 -27.54 36.26
CA SER A 55 12.43 -26.96 35.37
C SER A 55 12.32 -27.39 33.90
N GLY A 56 11.39 -28.31 33.60
CA GLY A 56 11.19 -28.89 32.25
C GLY A 56 12.06 -30.11 31.98
N ALA A 57 12.88 -30.58 32.94
CA ALA A 57 13.69 -31.78 32.76
C ALA A 57 12.86 -33.06 32.80
N ALA A 58 13.10 -34.00 31.87
CA ALA A 58 12.45 -35.29 31.84
C ALA A 58 13.07 -36.21 32.92
N ILE A 59 12.21 -36.90 33.66
CA ILE A 59 12.56 -37.88 34.69
C ILE A 59 11.94 -39.23 34.28
N VAL A 60 12.77 -40.21 34.10
CA VAL A 60 12.36 -41.60 33.83
C VAL A 60 12.68 -42.46 35.05
N SER A 61 11.71 -43.00 35.75
CA SER A 61 11.93 -43.83 36.95
C SER A 61 12.87 -43.14 37.95
N ARG A 62 12.65 -41.86 38.25
CA ARG A 62 13.49 -40.95 39.10
C ARG A 62 14.90 -40.62 38.56
N LEU A 63 15.28 -41.15 37.39
CA LEU A 63 16.50 -40.74 36.73
C LEU A 63 16.25 -39.48 35.94
N ARG A 64 16.86 -38.37 36.32
CA ARG A 64 16.77 -37.10 35.62
C ARG A 64 17.60 -37.16 34.35
N MET A 65 16.92 -37.06 33.20
CA MET A 65 17.57 -36.93 31.89
C MET A 65 18.08 -35.50 31.78
N THR A 66 19.35 -35.27 32.06
CA THR A 66 19.99 -34.01 31.63
C THR A 66 20.16 -34.13 30.15
N GLY A 67 19.48 -33.26 29.37
CA GLY A 67 19.77 -33.12 27.95
C GLY A 67 21.27 -33.02 27.80
N ALA A 68 21.88 -33.86 26.99
CA ALA A 68 23.27 -33.69 26.67
C ALA A 68 23.39 -32.26 26.11
N ALA A 69 23.95 -31.34 26.91
CA ALA A 69 24.53 -30.14 26.40
C ALA A 69 25.34 -30.62 25.19
N ALA A 70 25.09 -30.06 24.02
CA ALA A 70 25.84 -30.44 22.85
C ALA A 70 27.30 -30.44 23.24
N SER A 71 27.82 -31.63 23.51
CA SER A 71 29.20 -31.80 23.84
C SER A 71 29.95 -31.39 22.58
N ASP A 72 30.77 -30.36 22.71
CA ASP A 72 31.79 -30.00 21.72
C ASP A 72 32.87 -31.11 21.54
N ALA A 73 32.48 -32.36 21.74
CA ALA A 73 33.23 -33.47 21.29
C ALA A 73 33.19 -33.51 19.76
N VAL A 74 34.17 -32.83 19.16
CA VAL A 74 34.60 -33.09 17.79
C VAL A 74 34.45 -34.60 17.56
N PRO A 75 33.60 -35.03 16.60
CA PRO A 75 33.49 -36.45 16.32
C PRO A 75 34.88 -36.89 15.88
N ARG A 76 35.57 -37.62 16.77
CA ARG A 76 36.77 -38.32 16.35
C ARG A 76 36.39 -39.11 15.13
N PRO A 77 37.12 -38.96 13.99
CA PRO A 77 36.85 -39.81 12.83
C PRO A 77 36.78 -41.24 13.39
N ALA A 78 35.61 -41.83 13.28
CA ALA A 78 35.44 -43.24 13.64
C ALA A 78 36.52 -43.96 12.87
N ALA A 79 37.45 -44.56 13.61
CA ALA A 79 38.45 -45.45 12.99
C ALA A 79 37.66 -46.34 12.06
N ALA A 80 38.02 -46.34 10.77
CA ALA A 80 37.33 -47.11 9.74
C ALA A 80 36.98 -48.46 10.34
N ALA A 81 35.68 -48.68 10.53
CA ALA A 81 35.21 -49.96 10.97
C ALA A 81 35.74 -50.97 9.98
N PRO A 82 36.40 -52.08 10.42
CA PRO A 82 36.88 -53.07 9.53
C PRO A 82 35.71 -53.47 8.62
N SER A 83 35.94 -53.43 7.29
CA SER A 83 34.97 -53.92 6.31
C SER A 83 34.36 -55.19 6.82
N PRO A 84 33.03 -55.33 6.88
CA PRO A 84 32.45 -56.56 7.39
C PRO A 84 32.92 -57.70 6.47
N GLU A 85 33.87 -58.50 7.02
CA GLU A 85 34.10 -59.81 6.49
C GLU A 85 32.72 -60.43 6.24
N ARG A 86 32.48 -61.09 5.08
CA ARG A 86 31.25 -61.78 4.75
C ARG A 86 30.85 -62.74 5.87
N GLY A 87 30.41 -62.14 6.99
CA GLY A 87 29.89 -62.86 8.14
C GLY A 87 28.59 -63.54 7.79
N SER A 88 28.35 -64.68 8.35
CA SER A 88 27.13 -65.44 8.30
C SER A 88 25.93 -64.52 8.43
N PRO A 89 24.85 -64.67 7.66
CA PRO A 89 23.68 -63.81 7.79
C PRO A 89 23.23 -63.77 9.25
N PRO A 90 22.77 -62.63 9.77
CA PRO A 90 22.37 -62.49 11.13
C PRO A 90 21.31 -63.58 11.49
N PRO A 91 21.37 -64.12 12.68
CA PRO A 91 20.45 -65.23 13.06
C PRO A 91 19.00 -64.68 12.97
N VAL A 92 18.13 -65.39 12.32
CA VAL A 92 16.71 -65.07 12.20
C VAL A 92 16.00 -65.26 13.55
N LEU A 93 15.38 -64.16 14.07
CA LEU A 93 14.49 -64.31 15.21
C LEU A 93 13.03 -64.34 14.72
N GLN A 94 12.31 -65.42 14.99
CA GLN A 94 10.92 -65.57 14.68
C GLN A 94 10.11 -65.72 15.94
N ILE A 95 9.14 -64.82 16.14
CA ILE A 95 8.17 -64.86 17.25
C ILE A 95 6.78 -65.03 16.63
N GLU A 96 6.07 -66.14 16.87
CA GLU A 96 4.78 -66.37 16.21
C GLU A 96 3.68 -65.49 16.82
N ARG A 97 3.77 -65.13 18.12
CA ARG A 97 2.82 -64.23 18.82
C ARG A 97 3.57 -63.50 19.93
N CYS A 98 3.39 -62.18 19.96
CA CYS A 98 3.86 -61.35 21.08
C CYS A 98 2.65 -60.61 21.67
N THR A 99 2.47 -60.70 22.99
CA THR A 99 1.40 -60.01 23.69
C THR A 99 1.96 -59.27 24.90
N ILE A 100 1.60 -57.97 24.99
CA ILE A 100 1.86 -57.15 26.17
C ILE A 100 0.50 -56.76 26.73
N THR A 101 0.18 -57.27 27.93
CA THR A 101 -1.12 -57.07 28.54
C THR A 101 -1.04 -56.10 29.71
N ALA A 102 -2.02 -55.20 29.82
CA ALA A 102 -2.19 -54.24 30.89
C ALA A 102 -0.88 -53.44 31.20
N ALA A 103 -0.17 -53.00 30.11
CA ALA A 103 0.99 -52.09 30.29
C ALA A 103 0.54 -50.77 30.90
N GLU A 104 1.15 -50.34 31.99
CA GLU A 104 0.82 -49.10 32.69
C GLU A 104 1.96 -48.08 32.61
N LEU A 105 1.59 -46.85 32.19
CA LEU A 105 2.51 -45.70 32.17
C LEU A 105 1.92 -44.57 33.03
N ASP A 106 2.55 -44.26 34.18
CA ASP A 106 2.16 -43.12 34.97
C ASP A 106 2.94 -41.88 34.51
N TRP A 107 2.22 -40.90 34.00
CA TRP A 107 2.77 -39.64 33.53
C TRP A 107 2.44 -38.52 34.53
N SER A 108 3.46 -37.69 34.91
CA SER A 108 3.22 -36.48 35.67
C SER A 108 4.06 -35.31 35.11
N ASP A 109 3.39 -34.16 34.88
CA ASP A 109 4.04 -32.95 34.39
C ASP A 109 3.87 -31.79 35.39
N ALA A 110 4.93 -31.43 36.08
CA ALA A 110 4.99 -30.32 37.04
C ALA A 110 5.52 -29.01 36.38
N PHE A 111 5.84 -29.03 35.11
CA PHE A 111 6.26 -27.84 34.37
C PHE A 111 5.08 -26.90 34.09
N VAL A 112 3.86 -27.41 34.01
CA VAL A 112 2.64 -26.62 33.83
C VAL A 112 1.88 -26.41 35.13
N THR A 113 1.08 -25.36 35.23
CA THR A 113 0.28 -25.05 36.42
C THR A 113 -1.20 -24.96 36.06
N PRO A 114 -2.09 -25.76 36.68
CA PRO A 114 -1.80 -26.86 37.63
C PRO A 114 -1.07 -28.04 36.98
N ALA A 115 -0.32 -28.81 37.80
CA ALA A 115 0.43 -29.96 37.31
C ALA A 115 -0.52 -31.01 36.75
N VAL A 116 -0.18 -31.59 35.58
CA VAL A 116 -0.98 -32.63 34.90
C VAL A 116 -0.48 -34.00 35.33
N ARG A 117 -1.43 -34.89 35.64
CA ARG A 117 -1.16 -36.30 35.92
C ARG A 117 -2.15 -37.18 35.19
N THR A 118 -1.65 -38.21 34.53
CA THR A 118 -2.50 -39.19 33.85
C THR A 118 -1.85 -40.57 33.89
N ARG A 119 -2.67 -41.59 33.83
CA ARG A 119 -2.26 -42.99 33.70
C ARG A 119 -2.73 -43.53 32.37
N LEU A 120 -1.78 -44.09 31.63
CA LEU A 120 -2.05 -44.78 30.38
C LEU A 120 -1.99 -46.30 30.63
N GLU A 121 -3.01 -46.97 30.20
CA GLU A 121 -3.07 -48.45 30.21
C GLU A 121 -3.15 -48.94 28.77
N SER A 122 -2.33 -49.93 28.41
CA SER A 122 -2.33 -50.42 27.03
C SER A 122 -2.22 -51.95 26.95
N THR A 123 -2.82 -52.49 25.90
CA THR A 123 -2.65 -53.87 25.48
C THR A 123 -2.15 -53.90 24.06
N ILE A 124 -1.05 -54.61 23.81
CA ILE A 124 -0.41 -54.70 22.51
C ILE A 124 -0.37 -56.15 22.09
N GLU A 125 -0.89 -56.47 20.92
CA GLU A 125 -0.85 -57.79 20.30
C GLU A 125 -0.13 -57.69 18.97
N LEU A 126 0.93 -58.52 18.78
CA LEU A 126 1.65 -58.63 17.52
C LEU A 126 1.50 -60.06 17.02
N GLY A 127 1.22 -60.22 15.73
CA GLY A 127 1.23 -61.50 15.04
C GLY A 127 2.64 -62.02 14.77
N PRO A 128 2.85 -62.84 13.78
CA PRO A 128 4.18 -63.40 13.49
C PRO A 128 5.18 -62.28 13.16
N LEU A 129 6.19 -62.15 14.02
CA LEU A 129 7.32 -61.19 13.84
C LEU A 129 8.56 -61.96 13.42
N VAL A 130 9.12 -61.63 12.29
CA VAL A 130 10.36 -62.21 11.81
C VAL A 130 11.41 -61.09 11.63
N LEU A 131 12.52 -61.23 12.35
CA LEU A 131 13.64 -60.26 12.26
C LEU A 131 14.85 -60.99 11.64
N GLY A 132 15.60 -60.28 10.80
CA GLY A 132 16.82 -60.80 10.14
C GLY A 132 16.61 -61.34 8.73
N ARG A 133 15.41 -61.37 8.22
CA ARG A 133 15.09 -61.67 6.79
C ARG A 133 13.79 -60.98 6.40
N ASP A 134 13.56 -60.81 5.12
CA ASP A 134 12.32 -60.30 4.59
C ASP A 134 11.18 -61.30 4.88
N ALA A 135 10.12 -60.75 5.45
CA ALA A 135 8.96 -61.52 5.87
C ALA A 135 7.66 -60.72 5.57
N PRO A 136 6.51 -61.43 5.50
CA PRO A 136 5.23 -60.76 5.39
C PRO A 136 5.01 -59.75 6.52
N ALA A 137 4.20 -58.73 6.28
CA ALA A 137 3.86 -57.71 7.26
C ALA A 137 3.25 -58.36 8.54
N THR A 138 3.73 -57.95 9.70
CA THR A 138 3.28 -58.40 11.02
C THR A 138 2.01 -57.67 11.40
N PRO A 139 0.89 -58.38 11.67
CA PRO A 139 -0.31 -57.72 12.21
C PRO A 139 -0.03 -57.12 13.59
N VAL A 140 -0.59 -55.94 13.82
CA VAL A 140 -0.48 -55.21 15.08
C VAL A 140 -1.86 -54.76 15.53
N SER A 141 -2.15 -54.92 16.81
CA SER A 141 -3.33 -54.38 17.48
C SER A 141 -2.88 -53.75 18.79
N VAL A 142 -3.18 -52.48 18.96
CA VAL A 142 -2.93 -51.74 20.21
C VAL A 142 -4.25 -51.19 20.70
N ARG A 143 -4.59 -51.44 21.96
CA ARG A 143 -5.69 -50.78 22.68
C ARG A 143 -5.05 -49.97 23.80
N LEU A 144 -5.41 -48.68 23.87
CA LEU A 144 -4.91 -47.76 24.90
C LEU A 144 -6.08 -47.04 25.57
N HIS A 145 -6.02 -46.96 26.86
CA HIS A 145 -6.86 -46.12 27.69
C HIS A 145 -5.99 -45.12 28.44
N ALA A 146 -6.38 -43.84 28.44
CA ALA A 146 -5.67 -42.83 29.19
C ALA A 146 -6.65 -42.09 30.10
N ARG A 147 -6.45 -42.26 31.41
CA ARG A 147 -7.37 -41.73 32.41
C ARG A 147 -7.64 -40.24 32.20
N ASP A 148 -8.92 -39.86 32.15
CA ASP A 148 -9.44 -38.50 31.97
C ASP A 148 -9.08 -37.83 30.63
N LEU A 149 -8.36 -38.55 29.73
CA LEU A 149 -7.97 -38.04 28.42
C LEU A 149 -8.60 -38.78 27.25
N ILE A 150 -8.60 -40.14 27.32
CA ILE A 150 -9.05 -41.02 26.22
C ILE A 150 -9.68 -42.28 26.82
N ASP A 151 -10.95 -42.51 26.55
CA ASP A 151 -11.61 -43.72 27.02
C ASP A 151 -11.09 -44.95 26.29
N GLU A 152 -10.94 -44.87 24.97
CA GLU A 152 -10.38 -45.95 24.16
C GLU A 152 -9.70 -45.43 22.93
N LEU A 153 -8.44 -45.78 22.75
CA LEU A 153 -7.70 -45.62 21.49
C LEU A 153 -7.37 -47.01 20.96
N THR A 154 -7.80 -47.31 19.74
CA THR A 154 -7.51 -48.57 19.06
C THR A 154 -6.65 -48.26 17.83
N LEU A 155 -5.49 -48.91 17.72
CA LEU A 155 -4.66 -48.97 16.51
C LEU A 155 -4.68 -50.40 16.00
N ARG A 156 -5.11 -50.63 14.77
CA ARG A 156 -5.11 -51.92 14.11
C ARG A 156 -4.44 -51.81 12.75
N GLY A 157 -3.67 -52.84 12.39
CA GLY A 157 -3.06 -52.86 11.08
C GLY A 157 -1.92 -53.84 11.00
N SER A 158 -0.87 -53.44 10.29
CA SER A 158 0.33 -54.25 10.12
C SER A 158 1.58 -53.38 9.92
N PHE A 159 2.73 -53.90 10.29
CA PHE A 159 4.02 -53.31 9.95
C PHE A 159 4.92 -54.36 9.29
N SER A 160 5.74 -53.89 8.37
CA SER A 160 6.80 -54.67 7.72
C SER A 160 8.17 -54.22 8.24
N ALA A 161 8.92 -55.16 8.78
CA ALA A 161 10.30 -54.92 9.20
C ALA A 161 11.32 -55.33 8.11
N ALA A 162 10.84 -55.58 6.85
CA ALA A 162 11.71 -55.94 5.75
C ALA A 162 12.80 -54.89 5.53
N ALA A 163 14.08 -55.34 5.41
CA ALA A 163 15.21 -54.42 5.28
C ALA A 163 15.15 -53.61 3.95
N SER A 164 14.53 -54.21 2.92
CA SER A 164 14.40 -53.57 1.59
C SER A 164 13.24 -52.54 1.54
N GLU A 165 12.14 -52.77 2.28
CA GLU A 165 10.94 -51.96 2.20
C GLU A 165 10.18 -52.00 3.58
N PRO A 166 10.71 -51.33 4.62
CA PRO A 166 9.96 -51.18 5.85
C PRO A 166 8.72 -50.35 5.61
N GLY A 167 7.61 -50.74 6.25
CA GLY A 167 6.35 -50.05 6.06
C GLY A 167 5.37 -50.30 7.20
N VAL A 168 4.35 -49.44 7.28
CA VAL A 168 3.27 -49.51 8.26
C VAL A 168 1.96 -49.15 7.60
N ALA A 169 0.90 -49.92 7.93
CA ALA A 169 -0.48 -49.60 7.57
C ALA A 169 -1.35 -49.76 8.81
N LEU A 170 -1.90 -48.69 9.31
CA LEU A 170 -2.64 -48.63 10.57
C LEU A 170 -3.98 -47.91 10.38
N GLU A 171 -5.00 -48.43 11.03
CA GLU A 171 -6.25 -47.76 11.28
C GLU A 171 -6.29 -47.33 12.75
N LEU A 172 -6.53 -46.04 12.96
CA LEU A 172 -6.65 -45.40 14.25
C LEU A 172 -8.12 -45.08 14.51
N ARG A 173 -8.61 -45.44 15.69
CA ARG A 173 -9.93 -45.04 16.22
C ARG A 173 -9.78 -44.66 17.67
N ALA A 174 -10.20 -43.45 18.01
CA ALA A 174 -10.25 -42.93 19.38
C ALA A 174 -11.68 -42.52 19.76
N ARG A 175 -12.06 -42.81 21.00
CA ARG A 175 -13.35 -42.44 21.60
C ARG A 175 -13.14 -41.87 22.99
N GLY A 176 -14.07 -41.01 23.42
CA GLY A 176 -14.00 -40.36 24.72
C GLY A 176 -12.79 -39.45 24.84
N LEU A 177 -12.46 -38.73 23.76
CA LEU A 177 -11.40 -37.74 23.79
C LEU A 177 -11.83 -36.55 24.65
N CYS A 178 -11.12 -36.31 25.76
CA CYS A 178 -11.36 -35.18 26.67
C CYS A 178 -10.14 -34.30 26.76
N ALA A 179 -10.25 -33.08 26.28
CA ALA A 179 -9.16 -32.14 26.27
C ALA A 179 -9.03 -31.30 27.57
N THR A 180 -9.94 -31.50 28.54
CA THR A 180 -9.95 -30.74 29.81
C THR A 180 -8.62 -30.84 30.60
N PRO A 181 -7.98 -32.02 30.74
CA PRO A 181 -6.69 -32.11 31.41
C PRO A 181 -5.54 -31.44 30.66
N LEU A 182 -5.71 -31.08 29.38
CA LEU A 182 -4.73 -30.39 28.59
C LEU A 182 -4.81 -28.86 28.71
N ALA A 183 -5.80 -28.33 29.44
CA ALA A 183 -5.99 -26.90 29.63
C ALA A 183 -4.72 -26.16 30.16
N PRO A 184 -3.90 -26.75 31.06
CA PRO A 184 -2.67 -26.07 31.52
C PRO A 184 -1.60 -25.86 30.46
N TYR A 185 -1.69 -26.56 29.33
CA TYR A 185 -0.78 -26.40 28.18
C TYR A 185 -1.24 -25.33 27.20
N LEU A 186 -2.45 -24.80 27.35
CA LEU A 186 -3.00 -23.82 26.42
C LEU A 186 -2.65 -22.40 26.86
N PRO A 187 -2.41 -21.48 25.91
CA PRO A 187 -2.26 -20.06 26.20
C PRO A 187 -3.49 -19.47 26.89
N SER A 188 -3.28 -18.39 27.64
CA SER A 188 -4.38 -17.66 28.30
C SER A 188 -5.41 -17.19 27.27
N GLY A 189 -6.70 -17.42 27.55
CA GLY A 189 -7.82 -17.09 26.66
C GLY A 189 -8.24 -18.22 25.71
N ILE A 190 -7.56 -19.38 25.75
CA ILE A 190 -7.98 -20.60 25.02
C ILE A 190 -8.52 -21.62 26.04
N GLU A 191 -9.75 -22.06 25.83
CA GLU A 191 -10.40 -23.05 26.64
C GLU A 191 -10.74 -24.30 25.80
N THR A 192 -10.73 -25.48 26.41
CA THR A 192 -11.13 -26.69 25.74
C THR A 192 -12.65 -26.91 25.91
N THR A 193 -13.34 -27.27 24.82
CA THR A 193 -14.75 -27.65 24.85
C THR A 193 -14.94 -29.16 24.64
N LEU A 194 -13.91 -29.85 24.18
CA LEU A 194 -13.93 -31.26 23.85
C LEU A 194 -14.02 -32.14 25.13
N ARG A 195 -15.08 -32.93 25.26
CA ARG A 195 -15.34 -33.80 26.44
C ARG A 195 -15.55 -35.26 26.11
N ASP A 196 -16.03 -35.55 24.92
CA ASP A 196 -16.37 -36.92 24.47
C ASP A 196 -16.10 -37.07 22.98
N GLY A 197 -14.92 -36.60 22.57
CA GLY A 197 -14.52 -36.52 21.17
C GLY A 197 -14.26 -37.89 20.57
N THR A 198 -14.45 -38.01 19.26
CA THR A 198 -14.08 -39.18 18.47
C THR A 198 -13.13 -38.78 17.36
N LEU A 199 -12.11 -39.62 17.10
CA LEU A 199 -11.17 -39.45 16.00
C LEU A 199 -11.00 -40.77 15.26
N GLN A 200 -11.08 -40.72 13.93
CA GLN A 200 -10.78 -41.84 13.06
C GLN A 200 -9.75 -41.37 12.02
N ALA A 201 -8.79 -42.21 11.66
CA ALA A 201 -7.84 -41.97 10.62
C ALA A 201 -7.17 -43.27 10.14
N GLN A 202 -6.69 -43.27 8.89
CA GLN A 202 -5.86 -44.34 8.36
C GLN A 202 -4.47 -43.78 8.02
N LEU A 203 -3.42 -44.54 8.34
CA LEU A 203 -2.03 -44.19 8.04
C LEU A 203 -1.40 -45.32 7.24
N GLU A 204 -0.85 -45.01 6.08
CA GLU A 204 0.02 -45.88 5.31
C GLU A 204 1.37 -45.20 5.11
N ALA A 205 2.45 -45.81 5.55
CA ALA A 205 3.79 -45.30 5.29
C ALA A 205 4.71 -46.44 4.84
N ARG A 206 5.51 -46.19 3.80
CA ARG A 206 6.51 -47.11 3.27
C ARG A 206 7.80 -46.36 2.99
N LEU A 207 8.90 -46.99 3.31
CA LEU A 207 10.24 -46.47 3.02
C LEU A 207 10.97 -47.53 2.19
N ARG A 208 11.64 -47.12 1.12
CA ARG A 208 12.41 -48.03 0.27
C ARG A 208 13.80 -47.46 0.02
N SER A 209 14.80 -48.28 0.28
CA SER A 209 16.20 -47.97 -0.08
C SER A 209 16.39 -48.08 -1.59
N GLN A 210 17.07 -47.11 -2.20
CA GLN A 210 17.34 -47.11 -3.62
C GLN A 210 18.75 -47.64 -3.95
N PRO A 211 18.92 -48.41 -5.03
CA PRO A 211 20.23 -48.95 -5.41
C PRO A 211 21.27 -47.87 -5.72
N GLU A 212 20.82 -46.69 -6.17
CA GLU A 212 21.64 -45.55 -6.56
C GLU A 212 21.95 -44.61 -5.37
N GLY A 213 21.57 -44.98 -4.16
CA GLY A 213 21.68 -44.20 -2.92
C GLY A 213 20.44 -43.37 -2.59
N GLY A 214 20.24 -43.11 -1.30
CA GLY A 214 19.07 -42.45 -0.77
C GLY A 214 17.87 -43.39 -0.57
N HIS A 215 16.72 -42.79 -0.19
CA HIS A 215 15.50 -43.47 0.11
C HIS A 215 14.32 -42.87 -0.65
N SER A 216 13.35 -43.67 -1.03
CA SER A 216 12.02 -43.19 -1.40
C SER A 216 11.07 -43.42 -0.25
N ALA A 217 10.10 -42.51 -0.06
CA ALA A 217 9.11 -42.60 0.99
C ALA A 217 7.73 -42.32 0.43
N ARG A 218 6.77 -43.11 0.87
CA ARG A 218 5.34 -42.87 0.64
C ARG A 218 4.63 -42.77 1.98
N VAL A 219 4.00 -41.65 2.27
CA VAL A 219 3.18 -41.46 3.45
C VAL A 219 1.81 -40.98 3.00
N VAL A 220 0.77 -41.74 3.42
CA VAL A 220 -0.62 -41.37 3.15
C VAL A 220 -1.39 -41.45 4.47
N ILE A 221 -2.02 -40.37 4.86
CA ILE A 221 -3.01 -40.34 5.95
C ILE A 221 -4.36 -40.09 5.27
N SER A 222 -5.33 -40.97 5.49
CA SER A 222 -6.64 -40.83 4.86
C SER A 222 -7.78 -40.97 5.87
N ASP A 223 -8.95 -40.56 5.43
CA ASP A 223 -10.21 -40.73 6.15
C ASP A 223 -10.16 -40.17 7.58
N VAL A 224 -9.51 -38.98 7.74
CA VAL A 224 -9.50 -38.29 9.02
C VAL A 224 -10.88 -37.73 9.28
N ASP A 225 -11.50 -38.21 10.36
CA ASP A 225 -12.81 -37.73 10.82
C ASP A 225 -12.72 -37.45 12.33
N PHE A 226 -12.88 -36.16 12.70
CA PHE A 226 -12.83 -35.69 14.08
C PHE A 226 -14.15 -35.05 14.47
N ARG A 227 -14.77 -35.49 15.56
CA ARG A 227 -16.08 -35.03 16.05
C ARG A 227 -16.03 -34.68 17.53
N GLU A 228 -16.92 -33.80 17.98
CA GLU A 228 -17.11 -33.50 19.40
C GLU A 228 -17.81 -34.67 20.09
N ARG A 229 -18.75 -35.32 19.43
CA ARG A 229 -19.39 -36.59 19.82
C ARG A 229 -19.64 -37.45 18.58
N ALA A 230 -19.76 -38.73 18.78
CA ALA A 230 -19.98 -39.64 17.65
C ALA A 230 -21.24 -39.35 16.81
N SER A 231 -22.27 -38.75 17.44
CA SER A 231 -23.55 -38.38 16.80
C SER A 231 -23.51 -37.00 16.13
N ASP A 232 -22.50 -36.19 16.42
CA ASP A 232 -22.44 -34.79 15.98
C ASP A 232 -21.84 -34.68 14.58
N ALA A 233 -21.99 -33.50 13.96
CA ALA A 233 -21.29 -33.18 12.74
C ALA A 233 -19.77 -33.18 12.98
N ALA A 234 -19.00 -33.50 11.96
CA ALA A 234 -17.56 -33.48 12.07
C ALA A 234 -17.04 -32.06 12.33
N LEU A 235 -16.10 -31.94 13.26
CA LEU A 235 -15.33 -30.68 13.49
C LEU A 235 -14.24 -30.51 12.46
N LEU A 236 -13.65 -31.64 11.99
CA LEU A 236 -12.62 -31.66 10.96
C LEU A 236 -12.75 -32.96 10.17
N GLN A 237 -12.77 -32.87 8.85
CA GLN A 237 -12.59 -33.98 7.94
C GLN A 237 -11.47 -33.71 6.98
N ILE A 238 -10.62 -34.71 6.71
CA ILE A 238 -9.57 -34.63 5.70
C ILE A 238 -9.66 -35.95 4.90
N GLY A 239 -9.87 -35.81 3.59
CA GLY A 239 -9.92 -36.97 2.70
C GLY A 239 -8.60 -37.70 2.63
N ALA A 240 -7.53 -36.98 2.31
CA ALA A 240 -6.19 -37.54 2.33
C ALA A 240 -5.10 -36.46 2.51
N ILE A 241 -4.02 -36.85 3.18
CA ILE A 241 -2.73 -36.14 3.21
C ILE A 241 -1.72 -37.08 2.57
N LYS A 242 -1.10 -36.68 1.47
CA LYS A 242 -0.16 -37.50 0.68
C LYS A 242 1.20 -36.82 0.63
N ALA A 243 2.24 -37.55 0.96
CA ALA A 243 3.63 -37.17 0.72
C ALA A 243 4.33 -38.32 0.02
N LEU A 244 4.54 -38.15 -1.31
CA LEU A 244 5.22 -39.11 -2.15
C LEU A 244 6.60 -38.58 -2.46
N ILE A 245 7.62 -39.13 -1.85
CA ILE A 245 9.00 -38.70 -1.98
C ILE A 245 9.71 -39.74 -2.87
N ALA A 246 10.03 -39.34 -4.10
CA ALA A 246 10.72 -40.22 -5.04
C ALA A 246 12.15 -40.48 -4.59
N ARG A 247 12.84 -39.47 -4.08
CA ARG A 247 14.20 -39.58 -3.56
C ARG A 247 14.44 -38.63 -2.39
N PHE A 248 14.97 -39.17 -1.34
CA PHE A 248 15.49 -38.42 -0.19
C PHE A 248 16.96 -38.81 0.05
N ASP A 249 17.84 -37.90 -0.27
CA ASP A 249 19.27 -37.99 -0.01
C ASP A 249 19.69 -36.68 0.71
N PRO A 250 19.98 -36.71 2.02
CA PRO A 250 20.25 -35.48 2.78
C PRO A 250 21.41 -34.64 2.26
N GLU A 251 22.34 -35.25 1.49
CA GLU A 251 23.53 -34.57 0.98
C GLU A 251 23.40 -34.13 -0.49
N GLN A 252 22.47 -34.70 -1.25
CA GLN A 252 22.40 -34.51 -2.70
C GLN A 252 21.04 -33.93 -3.16
N ALA A 253 19.93 -34.62 -2.86
CA ALA A 253 18.65 -34.24 -3.46
C ALA A 253 17.43 -34.70 -2.65
N LEU A 254 16.38 -33.87 -2.68
CA LEU A 254 15.03 -34.18 -2.22
C LEU A 254 14.07 -34.04 -3.41
N THR A 255 13.57 -35.14 -3.93
CA THR A 255 12.59 -35.14 -5.01
C THR A 255 11.24 -35.60 -4.46
N ILE A 256 10.28 -34.72 -4.49
CA ILE A 256 8.89 -34.93 -4.04
C ILE A 256 8.00 -35.03 -5.28
N ASP A 257 7.43 -36.20 -5.53
CA ASP A 257 6.52 -36.43 -6.66
C ASP A 257 5.18 -35.78 -6.39
N GLU A 258 4.67 -35.89 -5.14
CA GLU A 258 3.38 -35.34 -4.77
C GLU A 258 3.39 -34.94 -3.28
N LEU A 259 2.98 -33.71 -3.02
CA LEU A 259 2.60 -33.24 -1.70
C LEU A 259 1.17 -32.71 -1.81
N ALA A 260 0.21 -33.45 -1.25
CA ALA A 260 -1.20 -33.11 -1.37
C ALA A 260 -1.96 -33.20 -0.04
N VAL A 261 -2.86 -32.24 0.17
CA VAL A 261 -3.89 -32.28 1.22
C VAL A 261 -5.23 -32.14 0.51
N GLU A 262 -6.04 -33.17 0.60
CA GLU A 262 -7.28 -33.32 -0.19
C GLU A 262 -8.51 -33.25 0.70
N ALA A 263 -9.55 -32.55 0.23
CA ALA A 263 -10.90 -32.56 0.79
C ALA A 263 -10.96 -32.17 2.27
N VAL A 264 -10.30 -31.07 2.65
CA VAL A 264 -10.39 -30.55 4.02
C VAL A 264 -11.74 -29.88 4.24
N GLU A 265 -12.47 -30.34 5.28
CA GLU A 265 -13.72 -29.72 5.75
C GLU A 265 -13.60 -29.42 7.24
N ALA A 266 -13.99 -28.20 7.63
CA ALA A 266 -14.01 -27.78 9.03
C ALA A 266 -15.09 -26.71 9.28
N ASP A 267 -15.58 -26.60 10.52
CA ASP A 267 -16.50 -25.57 10.93
C ASP A 267 -15.92 -24.71 12.05
N VAL A 268 -16.09 -23.41 11.91
CA VAL A 268 -15.70 -22.39 12.88
C VAL A 268 -16.95 -21.59 13.26
N VAL A 269 -17.21 -21.44 14.54
CA VAL A 269 -18.38 -20.73 15.05
C VAL A 269 -17.94 -19.56 15.91
N ARG A 270 -18.37 -18.35 15.55
CA ARG A 270 -18.27 -17.19 16.40
C ARG A 270 -19.51 -17.11 17.27
N THR A 271 -19.33 -17.21 18.59
CA THR A 271 -20.42 -17.18 19.56
C THR A 271 -21.02 -15.79 19.74
N ALA A 272 -22.22 -15.74 20.29
CA ALA A 272 -22.86 -14.46 20.62
C ALA A 272 -22.08 -13.60 21.61
N SER A 273 -21.20 -14.20 22.43
CA SER A 273 -20.25 -13.45 23.31
C SER A 273 -19.02 -12.89 22.59
N GLY A 274 -18.83 -13.21 21.30
CA GLY A 274 -17.67 -12.82 20.50
C GLY A 274 -16.48 -13.77 20.58
N ALA A 275 -16.58 -14.88 21.35
CA ALA A 275 -15.58 -15.93 21.35
C ALA A 275 -15.66 -16.78 20.07
N THR A 276 -14.53 -17.36 19.65
CA THR A 276 -14.46 -18.24 18.48
C THR A 276 -14.31 -19.69 18.91
N ARG A 277 -15.21 -20.56 18.45
CA ARG A 277 -15.17 -22.00 18.69
C ARG A 277 -14.75 -22.73 17.41
N ALA A 278 -13.67 -23.49 17.49
CA ALA A 278 -13.17 -24.33 16.39
C ALA A 278 -12.43 -25.53 16.94
N LEU A 279 -12.58 -26.68 16.29
CA LEU A 279 -11.84 -27.93 16.62
C LEU A 279 -11.87 -28.35 18.10
N GLY A 280 -12.98 -28.09 18.80
CA GLY A 280 -13.10 -28.41 20.24
C GLY A 280 -12.36 -27.40 21.15
N LEU A 281 -11.98 -26.24 20.64
CA LEU A 281 -11.37 -25.14 21.38
C LEU A 281 -12.29 -23.91 21.34
N LEU A 282 -12.30 -23.13 22.42
CA LEU A 282 -12.96 -21.84 22.52
C LEU A 282 -11.91 -20.78 22.80
N VAL A 283 -11.73 -19.88 21.83
CA VAL A 283 -10.81 -18.75 21.93
C VAL A 283 -11.61 -17.49 22.31
N ARG A 284 -11.36 -16.95 23.49
CA ARG A 284 -11.97 -15.70 23.95
C ARG A 284 -11.14 -14.50 23.50
N PRO A 285 -11.76 -13.40 23.06
CA PRO A 285 -11.02 -12.18 22.83
C PRO A 285 -10.43 -11.70 24.17
N VAL A 286 -9.13 -11.80 24.31
CA VAL A 286 -8.41 -11.21 25.45
C VAL A 286 -8.39 -9.71 25.20
N ALA A 287 -8.97 -8.92 26.13
CA ALA A 287 -8.73 -7.50 26.12
C ALA A 287 -7.20 -7.31 26.16
N ALA A 288 -6.65 -6.59 25.19
CA ALA A 288 -5.22 -6.37 25.10
C ALA A 288 -4.73 -5.67 26.38
N ALA A 289 -4.35 -6.47 27.38
CA ALA A 289 -3.50 -5.97 28.44
C ALA A 289 -2.15 -5.65 27.76
N PRO A 290 -1.54 -4.51 28.03
CA PRO A 290 -0.22 -4.24 27.51
C PRO A 290 0.68 -5.41 27.94
N LEU A 291 1.20 -6.14 26.94
CA LEU A 291 2.19 -7.18 27.18
C LEU A 291 3.32 -6.54 27.98
N PRO A 292 3.68 -7.06 29.17
CA PRO A 292 4.90 -6.64 29.82
C PRO A 292 6.02 -6.82 28.80
N ALA A 293 6.81 -5.76 28.58
CA ALA A 293 7.94 -5.83 27.68
C ALA A 293 8.77 -7.08 28.04
N PRO A 294 9.05 -7.98 27.09
CA PRO A 294 9.88 -9.13 27.38
C PRO A 294 11.18 -8.60 27.93
N PRO A 295 11.72 -9.21 29.02
CA PRO A 295 13.02 -8.81 29.52
C PRO A 295 14.02 -8.89 28.36
N PRO A 296 14.95 -7.93 28.22
CA PRO A 296 15.91 -7.96 27.14
C PRO A 296 16.64 -9.31 27.22
N LEU A 297 16.40 -10.16 26.23
CA LEU A 297 17.15 -11.39 26.06
C LEU A 297 18.62 -10.98 25.99
N PRO A 298 19.52 -11.60 26.79
CA PRO A 298 20.95 -11.37 26.62
C PRO A 298 21.24 -11.63 25.12
N ALA A 299 21.97 -10.69 24.51
CA ALA A 299 22.34 -10.81 23.10
C ALA A 299 22.94 -12.21 22.90
N PRO A 300 22.40 -13.05 22.01
CA PRO A 300 22.96 -14.35 21.75
C PRO A 300 24.40 -14.12 21.31
N ALA A 301 25.34 -14.84 21.98
CA ALA A 301 26.71 -14.88 21.51
C ALA A 301 26.69 -15.25 20.02
N PRO A 302 27.51 -14.61 19.17
CA PRO A 302 27.54 -14.95 17.75
C PRO A 302 27.77 -16.46 17.64
N PRO A 303 26.92 -17.22 16.94
CA PRO A 303 27.15 -18.63 16.77
C PRO A 303 28.51 -18.83 16.10
N PRO A 304 29.30 -19.86 16.49
CA PRO A 304 30.53 -20.18 15.81
C PRO A 304 30.17 -20.35 14.30
N GLU A 305 30.98 -19.79 13.40
CA GLU A 305 30.87 -19.95 11.98
C GLU A 305 31.01 -21.44 11.62
N SER A 306 29.90 -22.15 11.66
CA SER A 306 29.83 -23.51 11.13
C SER A 306 29.96 -23.42 9.60
N PRO A 307 30.74 -24.27 8.94
CA PRO A 307 30.75 -24.29 7.48
C PRO A 307 29.32 -24.44 6.96
N PRO A 308 28.94 -23.75 5.88
CA PRO A 308 27.58 -23.75 5.36
C PRO A 308 27.15 -25.20 5.10
N ALA A 309 26.11 -25.64 5.78
CA ALA A 309 25.49 -26.93 5.48
C ALA A 309 25.03 -26.88 4.02
N ARG A 310 25.49 -27.85 3.21
CA ARG A 310 25.01 -28.00 1.83
C ARG A 310 23.52 -28.31 1.93
N VAL A 311 22.71 -27.50 1.29
CA VAL A 311 21.27 -27.73 1.17
C VAL A 311 21.08 -28.64 -0.04
N PRO A 312 20.37 -29.79 0.09
CA PRO A 312 20.13 -30.65 -1.06
C PRO A 312 19.29 -29.92 -2.11
N ALA A 313 19.47 -30.24 -3.38
CA ALA A 313 18.58 -29.77 -4.43
C ALA A 313 17.15 -30.30 -4.17
N ILE A 314 16.16 -29.42 -4.22
CA ILE A 314 14.76 -29.77 -3.93
C ILE A 314 13.94 -29.67 -5.22
N THR A 315 13.19 -30.72 -5.53
CA THR A 315 12.22 -30.72 -6.62
C THR A 315 10.85 -31.14 -6.09
N VAL A 316 9.82 -30.35 -6.39
CA VAL A 316 8.43 -30.67 -6.06
C VAL A 316 7.64 -30.73 -7.37
N ALA A 317 7.31 -31.94 -7.81
CA ALA A 317 6.62 -32.12 -9.09
C ALA A 317 5.15 -31.68 -8.99
N LYS A 318 4.46 -32.07 -7.91
CA LYS A 318 3.05 -31.74 -7.70
C LYS A 318 2.81 -31.28 -6.27
N LEU A 319 2.26 -30.07 -6.14
CA LEU A 319 1.72 -29.52 -4.90
C LEU A 319 0.20 -29.31 -5.07
N ALA A 320 -0.61 -29.83 -4.16
CA ALA A 320 -2.05 -29.62 -4.18
C ALA A 320 -2.62 -29.47 -2.76
N LEU A 321 -3.35 -28.41 -2.52
CA LEU A 321 -4.12 -28.18 -1.30
C LEU A 321 -5.58 -27.94 -1.69
N GLU A 322 -6.49 -28.75 -1.20
CA GLU A 322 -7.91 -28.61 -1.44
C GLU A 322 -8.67 -28.45 -0.11
N LEU A 323 -9.19 -27.25 0.10
CA LEU A 323 -10.15 -26.92 1.13
C LEU A 323 -11.53 -27.05 0.51
N ARG A 324 -12.23 -28.16 0.75
CA ARG A 324 -13.54 -28.41 0.17
C ARG A 324 -14.60 -27.50 0.78
N ARG A 325 -14.57 -27.34 2.10
CA ARG A 325 -15.51 -26.50 2.82
C ARG A 325 -14.95 -26.07 4.18
N ILE A 326 -14.81 -24.78 4.38
CA ILE A 326 -14.58 -24.17 5.70
C ILE A 326 -15.81 -23.33 6.02
N GLY A 327 -16.66 -23.83 6.93
CA GLY A 327 -17.86 -23.13 7.39
C GLY A 327 -17.49 -22.10 8.46
N LEU A 328 -17.80 -20.83 8.23
CA LEU A 328 -17.66 -19.75 9.22
C LEU A 328 -19.06 -19.27 9.58
N ARG A 329 -19.49 -19.51 10.81
CA ARG A 329 -20.81 -19.12 11.29
C ARG A 329 -20.72 -18.14 12.45
N ASP A 330 -21.36 -16.99 12.32
CA ASP A 330 -21.63 -16.10 13.46
C ASP A 330 -23.01 -16.44 14.01
N GLU A 331 -23.13 -16.75 15.32
CA GLU A 331 -24.42 -17.08 15.95
C GLU A 331 -25.46 -15.95 15.89
N ARG A 332 -25.02 -14.72 15.63
CA ARG A 332 -25.88 -13.54 15.41
C ARG A 332 -26.29 -13.40 13.95
N GLY A 333 -25.59 -14.06 13.03
CA GLY A 333 -25.82 -14.00 11.58
C GLY A 333 -26.91 -14.97 11.15
N THR A 334 -27.53 -14.67 10.02
CA THR A 334 -28.58 -15.52 9.43
C THR A 334 -28.02 -16.58 8.50
N GLN A 335 -26.85 -16.30 7.90
CA GLN A 335 -26.19 -17.20 6.94
C GLN A 335 -24.73 -17.46 7.32
N PRO A 336 -24.25 -18.71 7.19
CA PRO A 336 -22.84 -19.02 7.33
C PRO A 336 -22.06 -18.61 6.07
N LEU A 337 -20.82 -18.17 6.26
CA LEU A 337 -19.86 -18.02 5.18
C LEU A 337 -19.21 -19.38 4.92
N GLN A 338 -19.25 -19.86 3.69
CA GLN A 338 -18.63 -21.11 3.26
C GLN A 338 -17.44 -20.80 2.34
N LEU A 339 -16.25 -21.13 2.81
CA LEU A 339 -15.03 -20.97 2.03
C LEU A 339 -14.67 -22.32 1.41
N SER A 340 -14.37 -22.31 0.12
CA SER A 340 -13.67 -23.40 -0.57
C SER A 340 -12.46 -22.84 -1.29
N ALA A 341 -11.35 -23.60 -1.33
CA ALA A 341 -10.15 -23.16 -1.99
C ALA A 341 -9.35 -24.36 -2.51
N ARG A 342 -8.68 -24.16 -3.65
CA ARG A 342 -7.75 -25.12 -4.22
C ARG A 342 -6.48 -24.39 -4.66
N VAL A 343 -5.35 -24.85 -4.14
CA VAL A 343 -4.00 -24.37 -4.53
C VAL A 343 -3.28 -25.49 -5.26
N ILE A 344 -2.72 -25.19 -6.41
CA ILE A 344 -1.89 -26.12 -7.18
C ILE A 344 -0.68 -25.39 -7.74
N ASN A 345 0.42 -26.12 -7.95
CA ASN A 345 1.49 -25.62 -8.81
C ASN A 345 1.16 -25.89 -10.28
N LYS A 346 1.47 -24.91 -11.16
CA LYS A 346 1.26 -25.04 -12.62
C LYS A 346 2.40 -25.78 -13.30
N ALA A 347 3.60 -25.70 -12.72
CA ALA A 347 4.81 -26.36 -13.18
C ALA A 347 5.56 -26.98 -12.00
N PRO A 348 6.41 -28.00 -12.20
CA PRO A 348 7.28 -28.49 -11.15
C PRO A 348 8.15 -27.36 -10.61
N TRP A 349 8.26 -27.28 -9.29
CA TRP A 349 9.15 -26.32 -8.64
C TRP A 349 10.51 -26.95 -8.39
N HIS A 350 11.56 -26.22 -8.70
CA HIS A 350 12.95 -26.62 -8.52
C HIS A 350 13.67 -25.60 -7.64
N LEU A 351 14.51 -26.08 -6.74
CA LEU A 351 15.46 -25.31 -5.98
C LEU A 351 16.83 -25.97 -6.12
N SER A 352 17.74 -25.32 -6.83
CA SER A 352 19.11 -25.78 -7.01
C SER A 352 19.93 -25.54 -5.73
N SER A 353 20.81 -26.48 -5.38
CA SER A 353 21.72 -26.30 -4.25
C SER A 353 22.91 -25.41 -4.59
N ASP A 354 23.32 -25.40 -5.86
CA ASP A 354 24.54 -24.73 -6.32
C ASP A 354 24.27 -23.33 -6.90
N ASP A 355 23.13 -23.16 -7.58
CA ASP A 355 22.73 -21.89 -8.21
C ASP A 355 21.20 -21.65 -8.12
N PRO A 356 20.67 -21.41 -6.90
CA PRO A 356 19.23 -21.15 -6.73
C PRO A 356 18.78 -19.79 -7.29
N GLU A 357 19.74 -18.94 -7.69
CA GLU A 357 19.43 -17.65 -8.30
C GLU A 357 18.94 -17.80 -9.75
N SER A 358 19.36 -18.87 -10.42
CA SER A 358 18.99 -19.19 -11.81
C SER A 358 17.74 -20.08 -11.91
N ASP A 359 17.19 -20.55 -10.79
CA ASP A 359 16.00 -21.39 -10.79
C ASP A 359 14.78 -20.64 -11.31
N PRO A 360 13.91 -21.29 -12.11
CA PRO A 360 12.66 -20.70 -12.55
C PRO A 360 11.74 -20.40 -11.36
N PRO A 361 10.93 -19.32 -11.43
CA PRO A 361 9.98 -19.02 -10.37
C PRO A 361 8.96 -20.15 -10.18
N ALA A 362 8.56 -20.40 -8.94
CA ALA A 362 7.44 -21.27 -8.63
C ALA A 362 6.13 -20.66 -9.11
N GLU A 363 5.38 -21.38 -9.93
CA GLU A 363 4.08 -20.95 -10.45
C GLU A 363 2.96 -21.66 -9.70
N LEU A 364 2.14 -20.88 -8.98
CA LEU A 364 1.01 -21.37 -8.21
C LEU A 364 -0.30 -20.79 -8.74
N GLU A 365 -1.37 -21.56 -8.65
CA GLU A 365 -2.73 -21.11 -8.89
C GLU A 365 -3.57 -21.39 -7.66
N LEU A 366 -4.23 -20.36 -7.13
CA LEU A 366 -5.27 -20.47 -6.11
C LEU A 366 -6.63 -20.17 -6.75
N ARG A 367 -7.57 -21.10 -6.64
CA ARG A 367 -8.98 -20.85 -6.92
C ARG A 367 -9.76 -20.96 -5.63
N ALA A 368 -10.57 -19.98 -5.34
CA ALA A 368 -11.36 -19.95 -4.11
C ALA A 368 -12.78 -19.41 -4.37
N GLN A 369 -13.66 -19.73 -3.46
CA GLN A 369 -15.03 -19.22 -3.37
C GLN A 369 -15.33 -18.90 -1.91
N ALA A 370 -16.17 -17.91 -1.66
CA ALA A 370 -16.58 -17.49 -0.33
C ALA A 370 -18.10 -17.23 -0.32
N ALA A 371 -18.89 -18.30 -0.50
CA ALA A 371 -20.33 -18.18 -0.58
C ALA A 371 -20.96 -17.74 0.76
N PRO A 372 -21.90 -16.79 0.77
CA PRO A 372 -22.56 -16.18 -0.37
C PRO A 372 -21.96 -14.84 -0.84
N LEU A 373 -20.73 -14.48 -0.43
CA LEU A 373 -20.13 -13.15 -0.67
C LEU A 373 -19.28 -13.06 -1.94
N VAL A 374 -18.66 -14.17 -2.37
CA VAL A 374 -17.78 -14.20 -3.57
C VAL A 374 -17.98 -15.53 -4.28
N ASP A 375 -18.34 -15.46 -5.56
CA ASP A 375 -18.56 -16.64 -6.39
C ASP A 375 -17.27 -17.25 -6.90
N SER A 376 -16.32 -16.44 -7.29
CA SER A 376 -15.04 -16.93 -7.80
C SER A 376 -13.89 -15.96 -7.51
N LEU A 377 -12.80 -16.49 -6.99
CA LEU A 377 -11.52 -15.82 -6.83
C LEU A 377 -10.46 -16.69 -7.49
N VAL A 378 -9.73 -16.13 -8.43
CA VAL A 378 -8.56 -16.75 -9.07
C VAL A 378 -7.34 -15.90 -8.77
N LEU A 379 -6.31 -16.51 -8.21
CA LEU A 379 -5.03 -15.89 -7.93
C LEU A 379 -3.93 -16.70 -8.61
N ASP A 380 -3.25 -16.10 -9.55
CA ASP A 380 -2.03 -16.63 -10.16
C ASP A 380 -0.82 -16.01 -9.46
N ALA A 381 0.09 -16.84 -8.99
CA ALA A 381 1.27 -16.38 -8.28
C ALA A 381 2.55 -16.95 -8.92
N ARG A 382 3.56 -16.10 -9.12
CA ARG A 382 4.93 -16.45 -9.48
C ARG A 382 5.85 -16.01 -8.36
N ILE A 383 6.58 -16.94 -7.77
CA ILE A 383 7.40 -16.70 -6.59
C ILE A 383 8.83 -17.17 -6.88
N ALA A 384 9.78 -16.25 -6.82
CA ALA A 384 11.21 -16.54 -6.92
C ALA A 384 11.93 -16.14 -5.63
N PRO A 385 11.81 -16.93 -4.55
CA PRO A 385 12.25 -16.51 -3.22
C PRO A 385 13.78 -16.43 -3.09
N PHE A 386 14.50 -17.17 -3.91
CA PHE A 386 15.97 -17.29 -3.83
C PHE A 386 16.69 -16.67 -5.05
N ALA A 387 15.98 -16.03 -5.96
CA ALA A 387 16.60 -15.26 -7.03
C ALA A 387 17.53 -14.17 -6.48
N ALA A 388 18.43 -13.62 -7.30
CA ALA A 388 19.31 -12.52 -6.91
C ALA A 388 18.53 -11.34 -6.28
N GLN A 389 17.33 -11.10 -6.80
CA GLN A 389 16.30 -10.23 -6.20
C GLN A 389 15.04 -11.07 -6.00
N PRO A 390 14.72 -11.48 -4.77
CA PRO A 390 13.51 -12.22 -4.50
C PRO A 390 12.28 -11.47 -5.00
N SER A 391 11.42 -12.18 -5.74
CA SER A 391 10.27 -11.58 -6.39
C SER A 391 8.99 -12.36 -6.14
N LEU A 392 7.88 -11.62 -6.12
CA LEU A 392 6.52 -12.14 -6.04
C LEU A 392 5.67 -11.38 -7.06
N GLU A 393 5.07 -12.10 -8.00
CA GLU A 393 4.08 -11.57 -8.94
C GLU A 393 2.74 -12.24 -8.67
N LEU A 394 1.68 -11.46 -8.54
CA LEU A 394 0.33 -11.92 -8.29
C LEU A 394 -0.63 -11.34 -9.34
N GLY A 395 -1.41 -12.19 -9.96
CA GLY A 395 -2.57 -11.80 -10.77
C GLY A 395 -3.85 -12.18 -10.04
N LEU A 396 -4.71 -11.23 -9.75
CA LEU A 396 -5.98 -11.42 -9.04
C LEU A 396 -7.15 -11.14 -9.98
N ASP A 397 -8.09 -12.09 -10.03
CA ASP A 397 -9.39 -11.93 -10.68
C ASP A 397 -10.48 -12.43 -9.72
N VAL A 398 -11.37 -11.53 -9.30
CA VAL A 398 -12.51 -11.84 -8.41
C VAL A 398 -13.78 -11.46 -9.12
N SER A 399 -14.76 -12.36 -9.14
CA SER A 399 -16.06 -12.13 -9.75
C SER A 399 -17.20 -12.60 -8.85
N GLY A 400 -18.38 -12.00 -9.04
CA GLY A 400 -19.53 -12.26 -8.20
C GLY A 400 -19.30 -11.80 -6.75
N ILE A 401 -18.88 -10.56 -6.55
CA ILE A 401 -18.75 -9.98 -5.19
C ILE A 401 -20.13 -9.46 -4.77
N HIS A 402 -20.75 -10.13 -3.82
CA HIS A 402 -22.12 -9.87 -3.31
C HIS A 402 -22.07 -9.21 -1.94
N LEU A 403 -21.71 -7.93 -1.87
CA LEU A 403 -21.66 -7.18 -0.60
C LEU A 403 -23.05 -6.75 -0.11
N ASP A 404 -24.10 -6.86 -0.93
CA ASP A 404 -25.50 -6.76 -0.54
C ASP A 404 -25.84 -7.76 0.60
N ARG A 405 -25.20 -8.94 0.62
CA ARG A 405 -25.36 -9.99 1.63
C ARG A 405 -24.45 -9.86 2.85
N LEU A 406 -23.56 -8.85 2.87
CA LEU A 406 -22.56 -8.68 3.93
C LEU A 406 -23.17 -8.62 5.33
N GLY A 407 -24.31 -7.94 5.50
CA GLY A 407 -25.01 -7.81 6.79
C GLY A 407 -25.67 -9.11 7.28
N GLU A 408 -25.88 -10.10 6.39
CA GLU A 408 -26.43 -11.41 6.75
C GLU A 408 -25.35 -12.33 7.31
N VAL A 409 -24.13 -12.23 6.75
CA VAL A 409 -22.95 -13.01 7.14
C VAL A 409 -22.24 -12.39 8.33
N LEU A 410 -22.09 -11.06 8.35
CA LEU A 410 -21.38 -10.27 9.36
C LEU A 410 -22.30 -9.22 10.00
N PRO A 411 -23.19 -9.63 10.93
CA PRO A 411 -24.19 -8.74 11.52
C PRO A 411 -23.61 -7.51 12.23
N ALA A 412 -22.38 -7.61 12.74
CA ALA A 412 -21.66 -6.48 13.37
C ALA A 412 -21.40 -5.30 12.41
N LEU A 413 -21.45 -5.52 11.11
CA LEU A 413 -21.25 -4.50 10.09
C LEU A 413 -22.57 -3.91 9.56
N ARG A 414 -23.72 -4.56 9.80
CA ARG A 414 -25.03 -4.14 9.27
C ARG A 414 -25.40 -2.69 9.59
N ASP A 415 -25.05 -2.23 10.81
CA ASP A 415 -25.37 -0.89 11.26
C ASP A 415 -24.38 0.18 10.77
N ARG A 416 -23.26 -0.24 10.20
CA ARG A 416 -22.16 0.64 9.76
C ARG A 416 -21.98 0.69 8.25
N ILE A 417 -22.20 -0.44 7.58
CA ILE A 417 -21.92 -0.62 6.16
C ILE A 417 -23.14 -1.23 5.48
N ASP A 418 -23.50 -0.69 4.32
CA ASP A 418 -24.50 -1.26 3.43
C ASP A 418 -23.88 -1.43 2.03
N GLY A 419 -23.88 -2.67 1.56
CA GLY A 419 -23.34 -3.06 0.27
C GLY A 419 -24.40 -3.28 -0.81
N ALA A 420 -25.65 -2.86 -0.62
CA ALA A 420 -26.78 -3.15 -1.49
C ALA A 420 -26.59 -2.81 -2.98
N GLN A 421 -25.63 -1.92 -3.31
CA GLN A 421 -25.30 -1.58 -4.69
C GLN A 421 -24.11 -2.36 -5.28
N LEU A 422 -23.55 -3.32 -4.55
CA LEU A 422 -22.49 -4.19 -5.04
C LEU A 422 -22.99 -5.65 -4.97
N ASP A 423 -23.78 -6.02 -5.96
CA ASP A 423 -24.47 -7.32 -6.06
C ASP A 423 -23.83 -8.27 -7.09
N ASP A 424 -23.02 -7.79 -8.02
CA ASP A 424 -22.17 -8.56 -8.93
C ASP A 424 -20.79 -7.86 -9.11
N GLY A 425 -20.11 -7.59 -7.99
CA GLY A 425 -18.82 -6.91 -8.04
C GLY A 425 -17.74 -7.75 -8.74
N ARG A 426 -16.85 -7.07 -9.47
CA ARG A 426 -15.67 -7.66 -10.12
C ARG A 426 -14.44 -6.84 -9.80
N LEU A 427 -13.40 -7.53 -9.35
CA LEU A 427 -12.11 -6.92 -9.02
C LEU A 427 -11.00 -7.61 -9.80
N ARG A 428 -10.20 -6.83 -10.51
CA ARG A 428 -8.96 -7.28 -11.14
C ARG A 428 -7.79 -6.47 -10.63
N ALA A 429 -6.65 -7.11 -10.44
CA ALA A 429 -5.43 -6.42 -10.06
C ALA A 429 -4.21 -7.27 -10.41
N GLN A 430 -3.07 -6.61 -10.67
CA GLN A 430 -1.76 -7.24 -10.85
C GLN A 430 -0.79 -6.60 -9.87
N LEU A 431 -0.13 -7.42 -9.06
CA LEU A 431 0.84 -6.98 -8.06
C LEU A 431 2.19 -7.60 -8.34
N ALA A 432 3.23 -6.80 -8.42
CA ALA A 432 4.61 -7.25 -8.45
C ALA A 432 5.37 -6.68 -7.26
N VAL A 433 6.15 -7.52 -6.60
CA VAL A 433 7.00 -7.14 -5.46
C VAL A 433 8.40 -7.67 -5.71
N LEU A 434 9.39 -6.78 -5.65
CA LEU A 434 10.80 -7.11 -5.66
C LEU A 434 11.41 -6.79 -4.30
N LEU A 435 12.06 -7.76 -3.68
CA LEU A 435 12.66 -7.60 -2.36
C LEU A 435 14.15 -7.32 -2.49
N ARG A 436 14.64 -6.37 -1.72
CA ARG A 436 16.07 -6.05 -1.57
C ARG A 436 16.54 -6.51 -0.19
N LEU A 437 16.99 -7.75 -0.12
CA LEU A 437 17.38 -8.45 1.12
C LEU A 437 18.89 -8.61 1.20
N SER A 438 19.45 -8.43 2.40
CA SER A 438 20.83 -8.84 2.69
C SER A 438 20.87 -10.34 2.95
N ARG A 439 21.85 -11.07 2.37
CA ARG A 439 22.01 -12.50 2.59
C ARG A 439 23.21 -12.77 3.48
N ARG A 440 23.12 -13.76 4.36
CA ARG A 440 24.27 -14.36 5.06
C ARG A 440 24.83 -15.51 4.25
N HIS A 441 23.95 -16.35 3.69
CA HIS A 441 24.21 -17.45 2.78
C HIS A 441 23.15 -17.48 1.68
N VAL A 442 23.30 -18.35 0.70
CA VAL A 442 22.41 -18.40 -0.46
C VAL A 442 20.92 -18.52 -0.09
N LEU A 443 20.60 -19.32 0.93
CA LEU A 443 19.22 -19.54 1.41
C LEU A 443 18.92 -18.86 2.75
N ASP A 444 19.86 -18.07 3.31
CA ASP A 444 19.71 -17.40 4.61
C ASP A 444 19.73 -15.89 4.45
N PHE A 445 18.59 -15.27 4.71
CA PHE A 445 18.40 -13.82 4.63
C PHE A 445 18.65 -13.16 6.00
N ASP A 446 19.45 -12.11 6.01
CA ASP A 446 19.72 -11.32 7.22
C ASP A 446 18.62 -10.26 7.42
N LEU A 447 17.48 -10.69 7.91
CA LEU A 447 16.34 -9.80 8.19
C LEU A 447 16.63 -8.78 9.31
N ALA A 448 17.65 -9.04 10.15
CA ALA A 448 18.02 -8.12 11.23
C ALA A 448 18.62 -6.80 10.71
N LYS A 449 19.18 -6.81 9.49
CA LYS A 449 19.66 -5.59 8.82
C LYS A 449 18.52 -4.75 8.20
N GLY A 450 17.29 -5.25 8.27
CA GLY A 450 16.17 -4.69 7.51
C GLY A 450 16.25 -5.00 6.02
N PHE A 451 15.19 -4.69 5.32
CA PHE A 451 15.10 -4.93 3.87
C PHE A 451 14.39 -3.79 3.16
N GLY A 452 14.68 -3.63 1.88
CA GLY A 452 13.92 -2.78 0.98
C GLY A 452 12.98 -3.59 0.11
N LEU A 453 11.99 -2.91 -0.45
CA LEU A 453 11.10 -3.50 -1.45
C LEU A 453 10.73 -2.48 -2.53
N ASP A 454 10.48 -3.00 -3.71
CA ASP A 454 9.85 -2.29 -4.81
C ASP A 454 8.51 -2.97 -5.06
N LEU A 455 7.43 -2.23 -4.94
CA LEU A 455 6.06 -2.73 -5.10
C LEU A 455 5.40 -2.01 -6.27
N GLU A 456 4.85 -2.76 -7.18
CA GLU A 456 4.08 -2.27 -8.33
C GLU A 456 2.72 -2.96 -8.37
N LEU A 457 1.64 -2.18 -8.22
CA LEU A 457 0.26 -2.63 -8.39
C LEU A 457 -0.28 -2.02 -9.68
N LYS A 458 -0.69 -2.85 -10.64
CA LYS A 458 -1.20 -2.41 -11.94
C LYS A 458 -2.65 -2.78 -12.14
N ALA A 459 -3.36 -1.91 -12.86
CA ALA A 459 -4.69 -2.16 -13.39
C ALA A 459 -5.67 -2.71 -12.34
N ALA A 460 -5.63 -2.16 -11.11
CA ALA A 460 -6.61 -2.52 -10.10
C ALA A 460 -7.92 -1.80 -10.40
N GLU A 461 -8.98 -2.57 -10.64
CA GLU A 461 -10.28 -2.06 -11.06
C GLU A 461 -11.41 -2.83 -10.40
N LEU A 462 -12.32 -2.08 -9.75
CA LEU A 462 -13.57 -2.59 -9.16
C LEU A 462 -14.76 -2.07 -9.95
N ARG A 463 -15.59 -2.98 -10.47
CA ARG A 463 -16.84 -2.69 -11.18
C ARG A 463 -18.01 -3.42 -10.53
N ASN A 464 -19.22 -2.97 -10.78
CA ASN A 464 -20.44 -3.73 -10.52
C ASN A 464 -20.99 -4.25 -11.83
N GLY A 465 -20.98 -5.56 -12.03
CA GLY A 465 -21.28 -6.21 -13.31
C GLY A 465 -20.13 -6.17 -14.33
N ALA A 466 -20.24 -7.00 -15.37
CA ALA A 466 -19.23 -7.11 -16.44
C ALA A 466 -19.06 -5.80 -17.24
N ASP A 467 -20.18 -5.16 -17.55
CA ASP A 467 -20.27 -3.94 -18.36
C ASP A 467 -20.62 -2.71 -17.49
N GLY A 468 -20.58 -2.85 -16.16
CA GLY A 468 -20.91 -1.79 -15.22
C GLY A 468 -19.83 -0.69 -15.15
N PRO A 469 -20.17 0.47 -14.57
CA PRO A 469 -19.22 1.56 -14.40
C PRO A 469 -18.10 1.16 -13.43
N VAL A 470 -16.93 1.76 -13.62
CA VAL A 470 -15.83 1.66 -12.64
C VAL A 470 -16.26 2.38 -11.37
N LEU A 471 -16.30 1.67 -10.26
CA LEU A 471 -16.61 2.21 -8.93
C LEU A 471 -15.37 2.75 -8.24
N ALA A 472 -14.26 2.05 -8.41
CA ALA A 472 -12.94 2.46 -7.96
C ALA A 472 -11.88 1.77 -8.81
N GLY A 473 -10.75 2.43 -9.03
CA GLY A 473 -9.66 1.86 -9.79
C GLY A 473 -8.37 2.65 -9.63
N VAL A 474 -7.28 2.06 -10.09
CA VAL A 474 -5.98 2.72 -10.20
C VAL A 474 -5.20 2.05 -11.34
N ASP A 475 -4.59 2.87 -12.20
CA ASP A 475 -3.78 2.33 -13.29
C ASP A 475 -2.47 1.73 -12.78
N ASP A 476 -1.81 2.45 -11.86
CA ASP A 476 -0.52 2.03 -11.32
C ASP A 476 -0.30 2.61 -9.92
N ILE A 477 0.19 1.77 -9.00
CA ILE A 477 0.76 2.20 -7.72
C ILE A 477 2.19 1.66 -7.68
N HIS A 478 3.15 2.55 -7.58
CA HIS A 478 4.55 2.21 -7.40
C HIS A 478 5.04 2.70 -6.04
N ALA A 479 5.66 1.80 -5.26
CA ALA A 479 6.25 2.14 -3.96
C ALA A 479 7.69 1.64 -3.88
N ASP A 480 8.65 2.56 -3.90
CA ASP A 480 10.06 2.27 -3.62
C ASP A 480 10.33 2.47 -2.13
N VAL A 481 10.32 1.37 -1.38
CA VAL A 481 10.62 1.36 0.06
C VAL A 481 12.09 1.01 0.25
N LYS A 482 12.86 2.00 0.65
CA LYS A 482 14.31 1.86 0.85
C LYS A 482 14.66 0.88 1.96
N ARG A 483 13.93 0.95 3.07
CA ARG A 483 14.21 0.14 4.26
C ARG A 483 12.96 -0.08 5.11
N ILE A 484 12.76 -1.32 5.48
CA ILE A 484 11.86 -1.76 6.55
C ILE A 484 12.74 -2.40 7.61
N ASP A 485 12.69 -1.92 8.83
CA ASP A 485 13.43 -2.42 9.97
C ASP A 485 12.47 -3.18 10.90
N LEU A 486 12.56 -4.50 10.91
CA LEU A 486 11.68 -5.34 11.71
C LEU A 486 11.93 -5.20 13.23
N GLY A 487 13.14 -4.79 13.64
CA GLY A 487 13.47 -4.63 15.04
C GLY A 487 12.86 -3.38 15.67
N SER A 488 12.89 -2.24 14.95
CA SER A 488 12.30 -0.97 15.37
C SER A 488 10.92 -0.73 14.76
N GLY A 489 10.52 -1.48 13.74
CA GLY A 489 9.32 -1.25 12.94
C GLY A 489 9.44 -0.02 12.01
N ALA A 490 10.61 0.62 11.93
CA ALA A 490 10.79 1.81 11.11
C ALA A 490 10.68 1.50 9.60
N VAL A 491 9.99 2.38 8.87
CA VAL A 491 9.79 2.29 7.42
C VAL A 491 10.29 3.58 6.76
N VAL A 492 11.18 3.45 5.79
CA VAL A 492 11.68 4.57 4.99
C VAL A 492 11.37 4.28 3.53
N ALA A 493 10.43 5.03 2.96
CA ALA A 493 10.10 5.00 1.53
C ALA A 493 10.69 6.22 0.82
N ASN A 494 11.36 6.00 -0.31
CA ASN A 494 11.85 7.07 -1.16
C ASN A 494 10.70 7.71 -1.94
N LEU A 495 9.80 6.87 -2.48
CA LEU A 495 8.72 7.29 -3.35
C LEU A 495 7.51 6.40 -3.16
N ILE A 496 6.34 7.01 -3.07
CA ILE A 496 5.06 6.36 -3.30
C ILE A 496 4.37 7.14 -4.42
N GLU A 497 4.09 6.48 -5.52
CA GLU A 497 3.44 7.06 -6.69
C GLU A 497 2.13 6.32 -6.97
N ILE A 498 1.04 7.06 -7.12
CA ILE A 498 -0.29 6.54 -7.42
C ILE A 498 -0.79 7.25 -8.68
N MET A 499 -0.98 6.49 -9.76
CA MET A 499 -1.33 7.03 -11.07
C MET A 499 -2.77 6.73 -11.42
N LYS A 500 -3.49 7.76 -11.84
CA LYS A 500 -4.87 7.75 -12.27
C LYS A 500 -5.80 6.95 -11.34
N PRO A 501 -5.82 7.21 -10.03
CA PRO A 501 -6.86 6.64 -9.20
C PRO A 501 -8.21 7.20 -9.61
N THR A 502 -9.20 6.33 -9.76
CA THR A 502 -10.58 6.67 -10.07
C THR A 502 -11.47 6.30 -8.89
N ALA A 503 -12.41 7.15 -8.55
CA ALA A 503 -13.36 6.89 -7.47
C ALA A 503 -14.71 7.58 -7.72
N LEU A 504 -15.78 6.84 -7.43
CA LEU A 504 -17.14 7.38 -7.35
C LEU A 504 -17.53 7.53 -5.88
N VAL A 505 -17.79 8.76 -5.46
CA VAL A 505 -18.21 9.12 -4.10
C VAL A 505 -19.57 9.78 -4.15
N GLN A 506 -20.55 9.26 -3.39
CA GLN A 506 -21.94 9.75 -3.39
C GLN A 506 -22.37 10.06 -1.97
N GLN A 507 -22.81 11.29 -1.70
CA GLN A 507 -23.45 11.68 -0.47
C GLN A 507 -24.94 11.32 -0.54
N GLU A 508 -25.38 10.46 0.37
CA GLU A 508 -26.77 10.09 0.54
C GLU A 508 -27.32 10.58 1.89
N LYS A 509 -28.63 10.51 2.09
CA LYS A 509 -29.25 10.93 3.36
C LYS A 509 -28.71 10.15 4.55
N ASP A 510 -28.44 8.87 4.37
CA ASP A 510 -28.07 7.92 5.40
C ASP A 510 -26.55 7.81 5.62
N GLY A 511 -25.75 8.39 4.73
CA GLY A 511 -24.28 8.30 4.83
C GLY A 511 -23.54 8.67 3.57
N LEU A 512 -22.28 8.23 3.51
CA LEU A 512 -21.39 8.43 2.37
C LEU A 512 -21.15 7.11 1.65
N ARG A 513 -21.50 7.04 0.37
CA ARG A 513 -21.21 5.87 -0.47
C ARG A 513 -19.89 6.05 -1.19
N VAL A 514 -18.99 5.09 -1.02
CA VAL A 514 -17.67 5.06 -1.67
C VAL A 514 -17.48 3.70 -2.31
N ALA A 515 -17.12 3.66 -3.59
CA ALA A 515 -16.91 2.42 -4.34
C ALA A 515 -18.08 1.40 -4.21
N GLY A 516 -19.32 1.88 -4.19
CA GLY A 516 -20.53 1.06 -4.07
C GLY A 516 -20.93 0.70 -2.63
N LEU A 517 -20.10 0.98 -1.63
CA LEU A 517 -20.36 0.73 -0.21
C LEU A 517 -20.88 1.99 0.48
N LEU A 518 -22.07 1.92 1.10
CA LEU A 518 -22.61 2.99 1.93
C LEU A 518 -22.09 2.88 3.37
N LEU A 519 -21.30 3.87 3.77
CA LEU A 519 -20.85 4.07 5.14
C LEU A 519 -21.93 4.85 5.89
N LYS A 520 -22.71 4.17 6.73
CA LYS A 520 -23.83 4.77 7.47
C LYS A 520 -23.33 5.77 8.52
N ARG A 521 -24.03 6.86 8.67
CA ARG A 521 -23.71 7.87 9.69
C ARG A 521 -23.95 7.29 11.09
N ALA A 522 -22.93 7.37 11.96
CA ALA A 522 -23.06 6.94 13.35
C ALA A 522 -24.17 7.73 14.06
N ALA A 523 -24.98 7.03 14.85
CA ALA A 523 -26.03 7.69 15.65
C ALA A 523 -25.41 8.71 16.62
N PRO A 524 -26.07 9.87 16.87
CA PRO A 524 -25.51 10.95 17.71
C PRO A 524 -25.08 10.50 19.13
N ALA A 525 -25.71 9.47 19.68
CA ALA A 525 -25.38 8.93 20.99
C ALA A 525 -24.00 8.20 21.03
N GLU A 526 -23.55 7.63 19.92
CA GLU A 526 -22.23 6.97 19.83
C GLU A 526 -21.08 7.96 19.73
N VAL A 527 -21.32 9.12 19.10
CA VAL A 527 -20.35 10.22 19.01
C VAL A 527 -20.13 10.86 20.38
N ALA A 528 -21.18 11.01 21.18
CA ALA A 528 -21.10 11.56 22.55
C ALA A 528 -20.30 10.64 23.50
N ALA A 529 -20.43 9.32 23.34
CA ALA A 529 -19.68 8.35 24.18
C ALA A 529 -18.18 8.30 23.87
N ARG A 530 -17.75 8.68 22.65
CA ARG A 530 -16.32 8.75 22.25
C ARG A 530 -15.69 10.12 22.49
N SER A 531 -16.51 11.14 22.78
CA SER A 531 -16.05 12.52 23.01
C SER A 531 -15.74 12.82 24.48
N THR A 532 -15.66 11.83 25.36
CA THR A 532 -15.09 12.04 26.69
C THR A 532 -13.63 12.42 26.48
N PRO A 533 -13.22 13.66 26.76
CA PRO A 533 -11.82 14.03 26.59
C PRO A 533 -11.00 13.12 27.51
N ALA A 534 -10.12 12.32 26.92
CA ALA A 534 -9.05 11.70 27.68
C ALA A 534 -8.34 12.85 28.40
N SER A 535 -8.55 12.91 29.69
CA SER A 535 -7.95 13.90 30.58
C SER A 535 -6.48 13.97 30.25
N ALA A 536 -6.04 15.14 29.77
CA ALA A 536 -4.65 15.45 29.58
C ALA A 536 -3.95 15.49 30.95
N ALA A 537 -3.66 14.29 31.47
CA ALA A 537 -2.66 14.14 32.53
C ALA A 537 -1.30 14.14 31.82
N GLY A 538 -0.77 15.35 31.65
CA GLY A 538 0.61 15.57 31.30
C GLY A 538 1.53 14.96 32.34
N GLY A 539 2.07 13.80 32.03
CA GLY A 539 3.20 13.20 32.70
C GLY A 539 4.07 12.61 31.60
N SER A 540 5.08 13.33 31.17
CA SER A 540 6.14 12.80 30.34
C SER A 540 6.84 11.70 31.13
N ASP A 541 6.47 10.45 30.88
CA ASP A 541 7.19 9.28 31.32
C ASP A 541 8.47 9.14 30.45
N PRO A 542 9.67 9.28 31.04
CA PRO A 542 10.93 9.29 30.27
C PRO A 542 11.35 7.93 29.71
N ALA A 543 10.50 6.92 29.75
CA ALA A 543 10.82 5.55 29.35
C ALA A 543 9.85 4.96 28.30
N ALA A 544 9.11 5.78 27.54
CA ALA A 544 8.35 5.24 26.42
C ALA A 544 9.32 4.68 25.36
N PRO A 545 9.09 3.43 24.88
CA PRO A 545 9.94 2.88 23.81
C PRO A 545 9.92 3.80 22.59
N PRO A 546 11.03 3.88 21.84
CA PRO A 546 11.08 4.73 20.64
C PRO A 546 9.95 4.32 19.70
N GLU A 547 9.07 5.26 19.42
CA GLU A 547 7.97 4.98 18.49
C GLU A 547 8.52 4.81 17.10
N THR A 548 7.89 3.87 16.40
CA THR A 548 8.18 3.50 15.00
C THR A 548 8.14 4.71 14.08
N GLU A 549 9.26 5.06 13.46
CA GLU A 549 9.30 6.10 12.44
C GLU A 549 8.84 5.55 11.09
N VAL A 550 7.80 6.16 10.52
CA VAL A 550 7.43 6.02 9.11
C VAL A 550 7.80 7.30 8.39
N ARG A 551 8.68 7.19 7.41
CA ARG A 551 9.15 8.31 6.59
C ARG A 551 8.90 8.01 5.11
N ILE A 552 8.30 8.97 4.42
CA ILE A 552 8.09 8.95 2.97
C ILE A 552 8.72 10.23 2.42
N ASP A 553 9.77 10.09 1.63
CA ASP A 553 10.47 11.25 1.08
C ASP A 553 9.60 11.98 0.05
N ARG A 554 8.79 11.24 -0.72
CA ARG A 554 7.83 11.81 -1.67
C ARG A 554 6.60 10.91 -1.84
N LEU A 555 5.42 11.52 -1.72
CA LEU A 555 4.14 10.95 -2.12
C LEU A 555 3.61 11.74 -3.31
N LEU A 556 3.44 11.08 -4.46
CA LEU A 556 2.87 11.65 -5.66
C LEU A 556 1.58 10.89 -6.02
N VAL A 557 0.47 11.60 -6.08
CA VAL A 557 -0.78 11.07 -6.62
C VAL A 557 -1.15 11.93 -7.83
N ALA A 558 -1.20 11.34 -9.00
CA ALA A 558 -1.38 12.09 -10.24
C ALA A 558 -2.49 11.53 -11.12
N GLY A 559 -3.21 12.44 -11.79
CA GLY A 559 -4.27 12.10 -12.72
C GLY A 559 -5.49 11.49 -12.03
N ILE A 560 -5.77 11.88 -10.78
CA ILE A 560 -6.98 11.42 -10.08
C ILE A 560 -8.22 11.86 -10.88
N ASP A 561 -9.08 10.89 -11.20
CA ASP A 561 -10.38 11.12 -11.77
C ASP A 561 -11.44 10.69 -10.76
N ALA A 562 -11.99 11.67 -10.04
CA ALA A 562 -12.96 11.44 -8.99
C ALA A 562 -14.27 12.18 -9.31
N ARG A 563 -15.37 11.50 -9.05
CA ARG A 563 -16.71 12.08 -9.20
C ARG A 563 -17.42 12.06 -7.86
N TYR A 564 -17.73 13.25 -7.36
CA TYR A 564 -18.56 13.43 -6.17
C TYR A 564 -19.98 13.81 -6.59
N GLU A 565 -20.98 13.12 -6.04
CA GLU A 565 -22.39 13.39 -6.25
C GLU A 565 -23.09 13.63 -4.90
N ASP A 566 -23.67 14.81 -4.70
CA ASP A 566 -24.57 15.03 -3.54
C ASP A 566 -26.01 14.80 -3.97
N ARG A 567 -26.53 13.62 -3.72
CA ARG A 567 -27.90 13.19 -4.00
C ARG A 567 -28.92 13.70 -2.98
N THR A 568 -28.47 14.42 -1.98
CA THR A 568 -29.37 15.08 -1.01
C THR A 568 -29.85 16.43 -1.53
N CYS A 569 -29.26 16.95 -2.61
CA CYS A 569 -29.65 18.19 -3.29
C CYS A 569 -30.65 17.94 -4.43
N ASP A 570 -31.49 18.95 -4.72
CA ASP A 570 -32.35 18.97 -5.90
C ASP A 570 -32.16 20.33 -6.62
N PRO A 571 -31.61 20.34 -7.85
CA PRO A 571 -31.03 19.21 -8.58
C PRO A 571 -29.80 18.62 -7.87
N VAL A 572 -29.48 17.36 -8.20
CA VAL A 572 -28.29 16.66 -7.67
C VAL A 572 -27.04 17.47 -7.99
N LEU A 573 -26.24 17.75 -6.98
CA LEU A 573 -24.93 18.40 -7.17
C LEU A 573 -23.90 17.38 -7.63
N VAL A 574 -23.32 17.59 -8.81
CA VAL A 574 -22.26 16.76 -9.37
C VAL A 574 -20.97 17.58 -9.44
N VAL A 575 -19.93 17.11 -8.77
CA VAL A 575 -18.60 17.72 -8.76
C VAL A 575 -17.60 16.74 -9.38
N PRO A 576 -17.38 16.78 -10.69
CA PRO A 576 -16.33 16.00 -11.33
C PRO A 576 -14.99 16.67 -11.09
N LEU A 577 -14.04 15.93 -10.52
CA LEU A 577 -12.66 16.33 -10.30
C LEU A 577 -11.81 15.57 -11.30
N THR A 578 -11.15 16.27 -12.19
CA THR A 578 -10.29 15.68 -13.20
C THR A 578 -8.86 16.16 -13.01
N ASP A 579 -7.88 15.31 -13.35
CA ASP A 579 -6.46 15.64 -13.22
C ASP A 579 -6.08 16.20 -11.85
N LEU A 580 -6.70 15.69 -10.77
CA LEU A 580 -6.27 16.05 -9.41
C LEU A 580 -4.88 15.46 -9.16
N GLU A 581 -3.94 16.30 -8.85
CA GLU A 581 -2.56 15.93 -8.54
C GLU A 581 -2.21 16.38 -7.13
N VAL A 582 -1.56 15.50 -6.38
CA VAL A 582 -1.08 15.74 -5.02
C VAL A 582 0.38 15.35 -4.93
N ASP A 583 1.26 16.29 -4.65
CA ASP A 583 2.70 16.07 -4.39
C ASP A 583 3.01 16.52 -2.96
N VAL A 584 3.33 15.59 -2.09
CA VAL A 584 3.73 15.87 -0.70
C VAL A 584 5.12 15.29 -0.46
N ARG A 585 6.00 16.08 0.14
CA ARG A 585 7.39 15.67 0.37
C ARG A 585 7.74 15.69 1.84
N GLN A 586 8.72 14.86 2.23
CA GLN A 586 9.27 14.80 3.59
C GLN A 586 8.19 14.46 4.65
N ILE A 587 7.29 13.55 4.31
CA ILE A 587 6.28 13.04 5.24
C ILE A 587 6.98 12.18 6.29
N THR A 588 6.74 12.45 7.56
CA THR A 588 7.26 11.61 8.66
C THR A 588 6.32 11.63 9.85
N THR A 589 6.20 10.50 10.53
CA THR A 589 5.43 10.42 11.77
C THR A 589 6.05 11.30 12.87
N LEU A 590 7.35 11.62 12.80
CA LEU A 590 8.00 12.55 13.70
C LEU A 590 7.48 13.99 13.54
N ALA A 591 6.89 14.36 12.40
CA ALA A 591 6.26 15.66 12.20
C ALA A 591 5.06 15.92 13.14
N LEU A 592 4.52 14.87 13.77
CA LEU A 592 3.47 14.99 14.79
C LEU A 592 4.01 15.40 16.18
N ARG A 593 5.34 15.40 16.36
CA ARG A 593 6.03 15.68 17.63
C ARG A 593 7.15 16.69 17.53
N GLU A 594 7.69 16.87 16.33
CA GLU A 594 8.78 17.78 16.03
C GLU A 594 8.36 18.81 14.99
N HIS A 595 8.95 19.98 15.06
CA HIS A 595 8.72 21.01 14.06
C HIS A 595 9.41 20.64 12.74
N ARG A 596 8.71 19.85 11.89
CA ARG A 596 9.19 19.42 10.57
C ARG A 596 8.27 19.94 9.47
N PRO A 597 8.66 20.97 8.73
CA PRO A 597 7.82 21.51 7.67
C PRO A 597 7.81 20.58 6.45
N MET A 598 6.62 20.18 6.04
CA MET A 598 6.37 19.35 4.86
C MET A 598 5.91 20.22 3.69
N PRO A 599 6.66 20.30 2.60
CA PRO A 599 6.19 20.96 1.38
C PRO A 599 5.13 20.12 0.68
N PHE A 600 4.09 20.78 0.18
CA PHE A 600 3.03 20.13 -0.57
C PHE A 600 2.53 21.00 -1.73
N SER A 601 1.99 20.34 -2.75
CA SER A 601 1.34 20.96 -3.89
C SER A 601 0.13 20.12 -4.29
N ILE A 602 -1.03 20.77 -4.38
CA ILE A 602 -2.28 20.15 -4.84
C ILE A 602 -2.75 20.97 -6.03
N LEU A 603 -3.09 20.28 -7.11
CA LEU A 603 -3.68 20.85 -8.32
C LEU A 603 -4.91 20.04 -8.69
N VAL A 604 -6.00 20.69 -9.01
CA VAL A 604 -7.22 20.01 -9.48
C VAL A 604 -7.90 20.82 -10.55
N ARG A 605 -8.47 20.14 -11.56
CA ARG A 605 -9.34 20.72 -12.59
C ARG A 605 -10.75 20.21 -12.42
N GLY A 606 -11.73 21.07 -12.75
CA GLY A 606 -13.12 20.71 -12.77
C GLY A 606 -13.43 19.96 -14.07
N GLY A 607 -14.12 18.83 -13.96
CA GLY A 607 -14.65 18.16 -15.15
C GLY A 607 -15.90 18.85 -15.70
N LEU A 608 -16.41 18.33 -16.82
CA LEU A 608 -17.56 18.90 -17.51
C LEU A 608 -18.85 18.69 -16.71
N VAL A 609 -19.61 19.77 -16.54
CA VAL A 609 -20.96 19.77 -15.96
C VAL A 609 -21.95 20.42 -16.92
N PRO A 610 -23.20 19.94 -17.02
CA PRO A 610 -24.23 20.56 -17.83
C PRO A 610 -24.71 21.86 -17.15
N LEU A 611 -24.35 22.99 -17.69
CA LEU A 611 -24.72 24.30 -17.16
C LEU A 611 -25.60 25.05 -18.15
N PRO A 612 -26.48 25.98 -17.68
CA PRO A 612 -27.20 26.87 -18.54
C PRO A 612 -26.22 27.73 -19.35
N LYS A 613 -26.52 27.93 -20.65
CA LYS A 613 -25.68 28.78 -21.51
C LYS A 613 -25.56 30.18 -20.89
N ALA A 614 -24.36 30.69 -20.80
CA ALA A 614 -24.12 32.04 -20.32
C ALA A 614 -24.84 33.04 -21.22
N PRO A 615 -25.48 34.09 -20.71
CA PRO A 615 -26.10 35.10 -21.51
C PRO A 615 -25.03 35.78 -22.36
N SER A 616 -25.02 35.49 -23.66
CA SER A 616 -24.14 36.12 -24.65
C SER A 616 -24.71 37.50 -24.99
N GLY A 617 -24.21 38.55 -24.36
CA GLY A 617 -24.55 39.89 -24.79
C GLY A 617 -24.49 40.92 -23.72
N GLY A 618 -23.78 42.03 -24.04
CA GLY A 618 -23.78 43.22 -23.19
C GLY A 618 -25.17 43.76 -22.90
N LEU A 619 -25.24 44.72 -21.99
CA LEU A 619 -26.44 45.31 -21.35
C LEU A 619 -27.69 45.51 -22.27
N LEU A 620 -27.53 45.62 -23.58
CA LEU A 620 -28.62 45.76 -24.58
C LEU A 620 -29.20 44.43 -25.07
N GLY A 621 -28.40 43.33 -25.03
CA GLY A 621 -28.85 42.01 -25.50
C GLY A 621 -29.70 41.28 -24.49
N GLY A 622 -29.40 41.42 -23.20
CA GLY A 622 -30.15 40.77 -22.08
C GLY A 622 -31.58 41.33 -21.96
N VAL A 623 -31.74 42.68 -21.95
CA VAL A 623 -33.04 43.31 -21.76
C VAL A 623 -33.96 43.12 -22.98
N LEU A 624 -33.41 43.10 -24.22
CA LEU A 624 -34.17 42.83 -25.44
C LEU A 624 -34.49 41.34 -25.59
N GLY A 625 -33.58 40.45 -25.15
CA GLY A 625 -33.80 39.01 -25.19
C GLY A 625 -34.89 38.55 -24.22
N ASP A 626 -34.86 39.05 -22.96
CA ASP A 626 -35.89 38.76 -21.97
C ASP A 626 -37.26 39.37 -22.34
N ALA A 627 -37.27 40.57 -22.95
CA ALA A 627 -38.52 41.19 -23.44
C ALA A 627 -39.13 40.43 -24.63
N LEU A 628 -38.28 39.90 -25.54
CA LEU A 628 -38.75 39.08 -26.65
C LEU A 628 -39.24 37.68 -26.22
N SER A 629 -38.59 37.08 -25.19
CA SER A 629 -39.02 35.79 -24.66
C SER A 629 -40.36 35.86 -23.89
N LEU A 630 -40.65 37.00 -23.26
CA LEU A 630 -41.91 37.27 -22.58
C LEU A 630 -43.07 37.48 -23.62
N VAL A 631 -42.76 38.01 -24.79
CA VAL A 631 -43.76 38.21 -25.86
C VAL A 631 -44.04 36.92 -26.65
N GLN A 632 -43.11 35.98 -26.75
CA GLN A 632 -43.27 34.73 -27.51
C GLN A 632 -43.88 33.58 -26.70
N GLY A 633 -44.14 33.70 -25.39
CA GLY A 633 -44.90 32.70 -24.63
C GLY A 633 -44.28 31.29 -24.64
N SER A 634 -43.08 31.13 -25.19
CA SER A 634 -42.37 29.85 -25.16
C SER A 634 -41.44 29.85 -23.91
N GLY A 635 -41.84 29.09 -22.92
CA GLY A 635 -40.94 28.71 -21.85
C GLY A 635 -39.75 27.90 -22.40
N GLY A 636 -38.85 28.62 -23.13
CA GLY A 636 -37.67 28.01 -23.77
C GLY A 636 -36.80 27.42 -22.72
N ALA A 637 -36.66 26.12 -22.70
CA ALA A 637 -35.60 25.43 -21.96
C ALA A 637 -34.27 26.13 -22.32
N ARG A 638 -33.62 26.76 -21.36
CA ARG A 638 -32.27 27.34 -21.54
C ARG A 638 -31.39 26.26 -22.14
N GLU A 639 -30.76 26.55 -23.28
CA GLU A 639 -29.79 25.65 -23.91
C GLU A 639 -28.72 25.27 -22.87
N ILE A 640 -28.56 23.96 -22.65
CA ILE A 640 -27.58 23.41 -21.69
C ILE A 640 -26.30 23.16 -22.47
N GLU A 641 -25.20 23.75 -22.00
CA GLU A 641 -23.87 23.59 -22.58
C GLU A 641 -22.93 22.92 -21.56
N PRO A 642 -22.19 21.88 -21.95
CA PRO A 642 -21.18 21.29 -21.06
C PRO A 642 -20.01 22.27 -20.91
N ARG A 643 -19.76 22.71 -19.68
CA ARG A 643 -18.61 23.56 -19.31
C ARG A 643 -17.87 22.97 -18.12
N ASN A 644 -16.57 23.27 -18.00
CA ASN A 644 -15.81 22.85 -16.84
C ASN A 644 -16.38 23.52 -15.58
N LEU A 645 -16.55 22.73 -14.52
CA LEU A 645 -17.04 23.24 -13.21
C LEU A 645 -16.13 24.34 -12.69
N PHE A 646 -14.82 24.20 -12.91
CA PHE A 646 -13.78 25.22 -12.69
C PHE A 646 -12.60 24.91 -13.61
N GLU A 647 -11.83 25.90 -13.95
CA GLU A 647 -10.63 25.70 -14.77
C GLU A 647 -9.52 25.06 -13.97
N GLU A 648 -9.20 25.62 -12.82
CA GLU A 648 -8.12 25.14 -11.99
C GLU A 648 -8.20 25.63 -10.54
N ILE A 649 -7.96 24.70 -9.59
CA ILE A 649 -7.67 25.03 -8.20
C ILE A 649 -6.24 24.57 -7.89
N SER A 650 -5.41 25.45 -7.34
CA SER A 650 -4.06 25.09 -6.92
C SER A 650 -3.83 25.53 -5.48
N VAL A 651 -3.31 24.59 -4.67
CA VAL A 651 -2.91 24.85 -3.29
C VAL A 651 -1.47 24.42 -3.13
N LYS A 652 -0.59 25.32 -2.72
CA LYS A 652 0.83 25.04 -2.51
C LYS A 652 1.26 25.61 -1.19
N GLY A 653 2.10 24.88 -0.48
CA GLY A 653 2.55 25.37 0.81
C GLY A 653 3.67 24.53 1.40
N ARG A 654 4.03 24.97 2.59
CA ARG A 654 4.92 24.25 3.49
C ARG A 654 4.31 24.34 4.88
N LEU A 655 4.00 23.20 5.49
CA LEU A 655 3.29 23.12 6.77
C LEU A 655 4.04 22.20 7.74
N ALA A 656 4.33 22.72 8.93
CA ALA A 656 4.72 21.93 10.09
C ALA A 656 3.48 21.69 10.95
N LEU A 657 3.31 20.48 11.50
CA LEU A 657 2.12 20.10 12.26
C LEU A 657 2.28 20.34 13.78
N PHE A 658 3.52 20.24 14.27
CA PHE A 658 3.83 20.32 15.70
C PHE A 658 4.64 21.58 16.07
N PRO A 659 4.44 22.17 17.25
CA PRO A 659 3.42 21.87 18.29
C PRO A 659 2.03 22.37 17.91
N ARG A 660 1.94 23.24 16.93
CA ARG A 660 0.73 23.74 16.28
C ARG A 660 1.01 23.88 14.79
N PRO A 661 -0.02 23.80 13.93
CA PRO A 661 0.17 24.02 12.51
C PRO A 661 0.83 25.37 12.24
N ALA A 662 2.01 25.39 11.63
CA ALA A 662 2.78 26.57 11.31
C ALA A 662 3.37 26.48 9.92
N GLY A 663 3.36 27.57 9.17
CA GLY A 663 3.87 27.59 7.81
C GLY A 663 3.20 28.59 6.89
N SER A 664 3.25 28.33 5.59
CA SER A 664 2.61 29.18 4.59
C SER A 664 1.90 28.35 3.55
N VAL A 665 0.70 28.79 3.17
CA VAL A 665 -0.13 28.18 2.16
C VAL A 665 -0.57 29.24 1.16
N LYS A 666 -0.44 28.95 -0.13
CA LYS A 666 -0.96 29.79 -1.22
C LYS A 666 -1.99 28.95 -1.98
N ALA A 667 -3.18 29.51 -2.14
CA ALA A 667 -4.25 28.92 -2.91
C ALA A 667 -4.63 29.85 -4.06
N SER A 668 -5.03 29.28 -5.19
CA SER A 668 -5.65 30.01 -6.29
C SER A 668 -6.79 29.17 -6.89
N LEU A 669 -7.83 29.84 -7.31
CA LEU A 669 -9.01 29.29 -7.92
C LEU A 669 -9.30 30.10 -9.20
N SER A 670 -9.55 29.43 -10.30
CA SER A 670 -9.91 30.10 -11.57
C SER A 670 -11.13 29.44 -12.21
N GLY A 671 -12.00 30.26 -12.77
CA GLY A 671 -13.14 29.86 -13.56
C GLY A 671 -14.17 29.01 -12.83
N PHE A 672 -14.42 29.25 -11.54
CA PHE A 672 -15.34 28.43 -10.75
C PHE A 672 -16.78 28.81 -11.01
N GLU A 673 -17.53 27.89 -11.67
CA GLU A 673 -18.92 28.08 -12.09
C GLU A 673 -19.90 27.93 -10.93
N LEU A 674 -20.35 29.04 -10.39
CA LEU A 674 -21.24 29.08 -9.22
C LEU A 674 -22.62 28.48 -9.50
N ALA A 675 -23.12 28.58 -10.74
CA ALA A 675 -24.43 28.05 -11.15
C ALA A 675 -24.61 26.56 -10.87
N ALA A 676 -23.52 25.77 -10.84
CA ALA A 676 -23.55 24.36 -10.49
C ALA A 676 -24.07 24.10 -9.07
N PHE A 677 -23.95 25.09 -8.17
CA PHE A 677 -24.32 24.99 -6.76
C PHE A 677 -25.74 25.54 -6.46
N LYS A 678 -26.53 25.81 -7.50
CA LYS A 678 -27.90 26.29 -7.39
C LYS A 678 -28.75 25.44 -6.44
N GLY A 679 -28.68 24.12 -6.55
CA GLY A 679 -29.45 23.20 -5.69
C GLY A 679 -29.06 23.27 -4.21
N LEU A 680 -27.79 23.55 -3.90
CA LEU A 680 -27.32 23.72 -2.53
C LEU A 680 -27.85 25.03 -1.91
N LEU A 681 -27.79 26.13 -2.66
CA LEU A 681 -28.23 27.46 -2.19
C LEU A 681 -29.75 27.57 -2.13
N ALA A 682 -30.48 26.86 -2.97
CA ALA A 682 -31.94 26.79 -2.91
C ALA A 682 -32.47 26.29 -1.56
N ARG A 683 -31.74 25.43 -0.84
CA ARG A 683 -32.05 25.01 0.53
C ARG A 683 -32.04 26.15 1.53
N ALA A 684 -31.26 27.17 1.28
CA ALA A 684 -31.18 28.37 2.10
C ALA A 684 -32.12 29.48 1.59
N ASN A 685 -33.04 29.20 0.66
CA ASN A 685 -33.88 30.19 -0.01
C ASN A 685 -33.09 31.28 -0.76
N VAL A 686 -31.96 30.94 -1.27
CA VAL A 686 -31.11 31.82 -2.10
C VAL A 686 -31.11 31.29 -3.53
N THR A 687 -31.43 32.14 -4.48
CA THR A 687 -31.41 31.79 -5.91
C THR A 687 -30.10 32.28 -6.52
N LEU A 688 -29.34 31.31 -7.09
CA LEU A 688 -28.09 31.58 -7.81
C LEU A 688 -28.26 31.12 -9.26
N ASP A 689 -28.36 32.05 -10.19
CA ASP A 689 -28.61 31.73 -11.60
C ASP A 689 -27.35 31.73 -12.47
N ALA A 690 -26.36 32.55 -12.13
CA ALA A 690 -25.09 32.66 -12.85
C ALA A 690 -24.00 33.22 -11.96
N GLY A 691 -22.76 33.07 -12.38
CA GLY A 691 -21.58 33.66 -11.76
C GLY A 691 -20.36 32.79 -11.87
N VAL A 692 -19.23 33.42 -12.14
CA VAL A 692 -17.92 32.79 -12.16
C VAL A 692 -17.10 33.39 -11.02
N LEU A 693 -16.43 32.56 -10.24
CA LEU A 693 -15.54 32.97 -9.15
C LEU A 693 -14.10 32.68 -9.50
N ASP A 694 -13.29 33.72 -9.47
CA ASP A 694 -11.84 33.66 -9.45
C ASP A 694 -11.31 34.11 -8.09
N GLY A 695 -10.22 33.52 -7.62
CA GLY A 695 -9.69 33.92 -6.33
C GLY A 695 -8.26 33.47 -6.07
N GLY A 696 -7.66 34.14 -5.10
CA GLY A 696 -6.36 33.77 -4.57
C GLY A 696 -6.31 34.06 -3.06
N ALA A 697 -5.62 33.19 -2.35
CA ALA A 697 -5.39 33.34 -0.91
C ALA A 697 -3.94 33.05 -0.57
N ALA A 698 -3.35 33.86 0.29
CA ALA A 698 -2.06 33.61 0.90
C ALA A 698 -2.25 33.58 2.43
N VAL A 699 -2.00 32.42 3.02
CA VAL A 699 -2.17 32.19 4.45
C VAL A 699 -0.81 31.96 5.09
N ALA A 700 -0.49 32.73 6.11
CA ALA A 700 0.68 32.57 6.96
C ALA A 700 0.21 32.10 8.35
N LEU A 701 0.70 30.96 8.78
CA LEU A 701 0.44 30.35 10.08
C LEU A 701 1.70 30.50 10.93
N ALA A 702 1.65 31.34 11.95
CA ALA A 702 2.78 31.56 12.85
C ALA A 702 2.86 30.46 13.92
N PRO A 703 4.05 30.11 14.41
CA PRO A 703 4.22 29.07 15.44
C PRO A 703 3.51 29.36 16.76
N ASP A 704 3.22 30.63 17.04
CA ASP A 704 2.47 31.10 18.22
C ASP A 704 0.96 30.98 18.08
N GLY A 705 0.46 30.53 16.90
CA GLY A 705 -0.95 30.34 16.59
C GLY A 705 -1.60 31.54 15.89
N ALA A 706 -0.87 32.65 15.70
CA ALA A 706 -1.38 33.78 14.93
C ALA A 706 -1.51 33.38 13.45
N THR A 707 -2.59 33.73 12.81
CA THR A 707 -2.86 33.43 11.40
C THR A 707 -3.18 34.71 10.65
N GLN A 708 -2.46 34.93 9.58
CA GLN A 708 -2.73 36.01 8.64
C GLN A 708 -3.15 35.41 7.30
N ALA A 709 -4.28 35.84 6.79
CA ALA A 709 -4.79 35.39 5.49
C ALA A 709 -5.15 36.61 4.63
N ASP A 710 -4.44 36.76 3.53
CA ASP A 710 -4.74 37.75 2.51
C ASP A 710 -5.45 37.04 1.36
N THR A 711 -6.70 37.43 1.11
CA THR A 711 -7.56 36.76 0.11
C THR A 711 -8.08 37.82 -0.86
N ARG A 712 -8.11 37.47 -2.13
CA ARG A 712 -8.75 38.26 -3.18
C ARG A 712 -9.74 37.38 -3.93
N LEU A 713 -11.01 37.76 -3.90
CA LEU A 713 -12.09 37.08 -4.60
C LEU A 713 -12.62 37.99 -5.69
N VAL A 714 -12.85 37.47 -6.88
CA VAL A 714 -13.40 38.20 -8.02
C VAL A 714 -14.61 37.39 -8.53
N PHE A 715 -15.78 37.99 -8.46
CA PHE A 715 -17.02 37.41 -8.99
C PHE A 715 -17.34 38.11 -10.29
N THR A 716 -17.47 37.36 -11.36
CA THR A 716 -17.84 37.87 -12.70
C THR A 716 -19.24 37.38 -13.03
N ASP A 717 -20.08 38.25 -13.59
CA ASP A 717 -21.45 37.94 -14.00
C ASP A 717 -22.34 37.31 -12.90
N LEU A 718 -22.11 37.69 -11.63
CA LEU A 718 -22.84 37.12 -10.50
C LEU A 718 -24.31 37.53 -10.54
N SER A 719 -25.20 36.54 -10.64
CA SER A 719 -26.65 36.65 -10.54
C SER A 719 -27.14 35.89 -9.31
N LEU A 720 -27.30 36.63 -8.22
CA LEU A 720 -27.66 36.11 -6.92
C LEU A 720 -28.84 36.94 -6.37
N SER A 721 -29.90 36.28 -5.96
CA SER A 721 -31.07 36.91 -5.41
C SER A 721 -31.62 36.15 -4.22
N GLU A 722 -32.29 36.87 -3.32
CA GLU A 722 -32.96 36.30 -2.14
C GLU A 722 -34.29 37.06 -1.84
N PRO A 723 -35.22 36.45 -1.11
CA PRO A 723 -36.42 37.17 -0.65
C PRO A 723 -36.07 38.38 0.20
N PRO A 724 -36.98 39.38 0.33
CA PRO A 724 -36.82 40.48 1.30
C PRO A 724 -36.50 39.90 2.69
N ASP A 725 -35.51 40.46 3.36
CA ASP A 725 -34.99 39.95 4.63
C ASP A 725 -34.43 38.50 4.57
N GLY A 726 -33.87 38.11 3.43
CA GLY A 726 -33.27 36.78 3.21
C GLY A 726 -32.08 36.50 4.13
N PRO A 727 -31.56 35.24 4.03
CA PRO A 727 -30.47 34.81 4.92
C PRO A 727 -29.19 35.61 4.73
N ILE A 728 -28.84 36.02 3.51
CA ILE A 728 -27.62 36.79 3.23
C ILE A 728 -27.77 38.18 3.79
N PHE A 729 -28.93 38.83 3.56
CA PHE A 729 -29.22 40.16 4.09
C PHE A 729 -29.08 40.20 5.60
N ARG A 730 -29.71 39.24 6.30
CA ARG A 730 -29.65 39.14 7.76
C ARG A 730 -28.27 38.80 8.28
N TYR A 731 -27.58 37.87 7.64
CA TYR A 731 -26.27 37.37 8.08
C TYR A 731 -25.17 38.43 7.91
N LEU A 732 -25.17 39.18 6.77
CA LEU A 732 -24.22 40.23 6.49
C LEU A 732 -24.64 41.61 7.01
N HIS A 733 -25.84 41.74 7.64
CA HIS A 733 -26.41 43.05 8.10
C HIS A 733 -26.33 44.11 7.00
N LEU A 734 -26.79 43.78 5.80
CA LEU A 734 -26.69 44.64 4.64
C LEU A 734 -27.52 45.96 4.88
N PRO A 735 -27.01 47.11 4.46
CA PRO A 735 -27.71 48.38 4.61
C PRO A 735 -28.84 48.61 3.59
N ALA A 736 -28.90 47.75 2.55
CA ALA A 736 -29.90 47.77 1.49
C ALA A 736 -30.16 46.33 0.98
N PRO A 737 -31.23 46.07 0.24
CA PRO A 737 -31.47 44.76 -0.37
C PRO A 737 -30.29 44.28 -1.18
N LEU A 738 -30.06 42.92 -1.18
CA LEU A 738 -28.89 42.29 -1.79
C LEU A 738 -28.64 42.73 -3.23
N ASP A 739 -29.67 42.81 -4.05
CA ASP A 739 -29.58 43.24 -5.46
C ASP A 739 -29.01 44.64 -5.62
N SER A 740 -29.41 45.56 -4.75
CA SER A 740 -28.91 46.95 -4.73
C SER A 740 -27.44 47.00 -4.33
N VAL A 741 -27.05 46.21 -3.35
CA VAL A 741 -25.65 46.09 -2.90
C VAL A 741 -24.76 45.49 -4.00
N LEU A 742 -25.20 44.43 -4.65
CA LEU A 742 -24.47 43.80 -5.74
C LEU A 742 -24.31 44.77 -6.94
N PHE A 743 -25.36 45.55 -7.25
CA PHE A 743 -25.29 46.57 -8.30
C PHE A 743 -24.21 47.64 -8.03
N VAL A 744 -24.13 48.11 -6.80
CA VAL A 744 -23.14 49.14 -6.42
C VAL A 744 -21.70 48.59 -6.41
N LEU A 745 -21.52 47.32 -6.09
CA LEU A 745 -20.21 46.65 -6.02
C LEU A 745 -19.65 46.28 -7.39
N ARG A 746 -20.49 46.21 -8.43
CA ARG A 746 -20.03 45.88 -9.80
C ARG A 746 -19.15 47.00 -10.38
N ASP A 747 -18.08 46.58 -11.02
CA ASP A 747 -17.24 47.49 -11.81
C ASP A 747 -17.71 47.59 -13.27
N GLN A 748 -16.96 48.27 -14.13
CA GLN A 748 -17.28 48.44 -15.55
C GLN A 748 -17.30 47.11 -16.33
N ASN A 749 -16.62 46.08 -15.83
CA ASN A 749 -16.55 44.73 -16.42
C ASN A 749 -17.55 43.75 -15.78
N GLN A 750 -18.56 44.23 -15.07
CA GLN A 750 -19.52 43.38 -14.33
C GLN A 750 -18.89 42.52 -13.23
N ALA A 751 -17.64 42.84 -12.83
CA ALA A 751 -16.90 42.11 -11.82
C ALA A 751 -17.05 42.74 -10.43
N ILE A 752 -17.15 41.90 -9.41
CA ILE A 752 -17.13 42.32 -7.99
C ILE A 752 -15.84 41.82 -7.39
N THR A 753 -14.94 42.70 -7.07
CA THR A 753 -13.63 42.36 -6.44
C THR A 753 -13.70 42.58 -4.93
N LEU A 754 -13.48 41.55 -4.14
CA LEU A 754 -13.46 41.57 -2.69
C LEU A 754 -12.06 41.23 -2.18
N PRO A 755 -11.24 42.21 -1.81
CA PRO A 755 -10.01 41.96 -1.08
C PRO A 755 -10.36 41.78 0.41
N LEU A 756 -9.99 40.65 1.02
CA LEU A 756 -10.21 40.31 2.42
C LEU A 756 -8.87 40.03 3.07
N SER A 757 -8.47 40.82 4.04
CA SER A 757 -7.32 40.51 4.91
C SER A 757 -7.87 40.13 6.28
N ILE A 758 -7.62 38.90 6.66
CA ILE A 758 -8.12 38.30 7.90
C ILE A 758 -6.90 38.09 8.81
N ASP A 759 -6.88 38.77 9.93
CA ASP A 759 -5.89 38.58 10.98
C ASP A 759 -6.56 37.95 12.19
N VAL A 760 -6.16 36.71 12.49
CA VAL A 760 -6.69 35.94 13.61
C VAL A 760 -5.58 35.82 14.66
N GLY A 761 -5.80 36.47 15.81
CA GLY A 761 -4.86 36.42 16.92
C GLY A 761 -4.68 35.02 17.53
N LYS A 762 -3.84 34.94 18.57
CA LYS A 762 -3.36 33.71 19.24
C LYS A 762 -4.43 32.77 19.81
N ASP A 763 -5.69 33.18 19.88
CA ASP A 763 -6.80 32.43 20.49
C ASP A 763 -7.36 31.31 19.59
N GLY A 764 -6.75 31.11 18.42
CA GLY A 764 -7.00 30.01 17.50
C GLY A 764 -8.08 30.28 16.44
N MET A 765 -7.97 29.57 15.29
CA MET A 765 -8.94 29.62 14.20
C MET A 765 -10.17 28.78 14.55
N SER A 766 -11.26 29.42 15.04
CA SER A 766 -12.58 28.80 14.96
C SER A 766 -13.28 29.24 13.67
N ALA A 767 -14.06 28.35 13.05
CA ALA A 767 -14.84 28.68 11.85
C ALA A 767 -15.77 29.88 12.11
N ALA A 768 -16.30 30.01 13.33
CA ALA A 768 -17.13 31.14 13.76
C ALA A 768 -16.35 32.46 13.74
N ARG A 769 -15.12 32.49 14.20
CA ARG A 769 -14.30 33.70 14.25
C ARG A 769 -13.80 34.15 12.87
N ILE A 770 -13.46 33.19 12.00
CA ILE A 770 -13.17 33.48 10.59
C ILE A 770 -14.40 34.11 9.92
N ALA A 771 -15.58 33.56 10.15
CA ALA A 771 -16.82 34.08 9.62
C ALA A 771 -17.09 35.49 10.15
N GLU A 772 -16.93 35.76 11.45
CA GLU A 772 -17.12 37.07 12.08
C GLU A 772 -16.19 38.14 11.48
N VAL A 773 -14.90 37.86 11.36
CA VAL A 773 -13.91 38.79 10.76
C VAL A 773 -14.21 39.01 9.28
N ALA A 774 -14.55 37.95 8.53
CA ALA A 774 -14.91 38.05 7.11
C ALA A 774 -16.18 38.94 6.94
N ILE A 775 -17.20 38.76 7.77
CA ILE A 775 -18.44 39.55 7.75
C ILE A 775 -18.16 41.03 8.05
N THR A 776 -17.37 41.33 9.10
CA THR A 776 -17.03 42.68 9.50
C THR A 776 -16.23 43.40 8.39
N THR A 777 -15.28 42.69 7.77
CA THR A 777 -14.48 43.21 6.65
C THR A 777 -15.35 43.44 5.42
N LEU A 778 -16.22 42.49 5.08
CA LEU A 778 -17.15 42.60 3.95
C LEU A 778 -18.15 43.77 4.19
N GLY A 779 -18.72 43.90 5.38
CA GLY A 779 -19.58 45.00 5.75
C GLY A 779 -18.91 46.37 5.60
N SER A 780 -17.63 46.48 5.99
CA SER A 780 -16.86 47.73 5.84
C SER A 780 -16.53 48.04 4.37
N LEU A 781 -16.32 47.03 3.52
CA LEU A 781 -16.13 47.21 2.09
C LEU A 781 -17.42 47.69 1.40
N ILE A 782 -18.55 47.05 1.73
CA ILE A 782 -19.87 47.44 1.26
C ILE A 782 -20.19 48.90 1.64
N ALA A 783 -19.98 49.26 2.89
CA ALA A 783 -20.23 50.65 3.37
C ALA A 783 -19.36 51.66 2.62
N ARG A 784 -18.08 51.34 2.36
CA ARG A 784 -17.19 52.22 1.57
C ARG A 784 -17.60 52.29 0.10
N ALA A 785 -18.03 51.19 -0.49
CA ALA A 785 -18.49 51.16 -1.86
C ALA A 785 -19.76 52.00 -2.04
N ILE A 786 -20.71 51.92 -1.10
CA ILE A 786 -21.93 52.72 -1.12
C ILE A 786 -21.60 54.22 -0.93
N ALA A 787 -20.72 54.57 0.02
CA ALA A 787 -20.30 55.97 0.24
C ALA A 787 -19.57 56.56 -1.00
N SER A 788 -18.88 55.79 -1.80
CA SER A 788 -18.18 56.21 -3.02
C SER A 788 -19.01 56.11 -4.32
N ALA A 789 -20.22 55.58 -4.25
CA ALA A 789 -21.09 55.37 -5.43
C ALA A 789 -21.39 56.67 -6.21
N PRO A 790 -21.69 57.84 -5.54
CA PRO A 790 -21.90 59.10 -6.25
C PRO A 790 -20.67 59.58 -7.05
N LEU A 791 -19.49 59.38 -6.48
CA LEU A 791 -18.21 59.73 -7.13
C LEU A 791 -17.86 58.86 -8.33
N ARG A 792 -18.22 57.58 -8.26
CA ARG A 792 -18.00 56.65 -9.40
C ARG A 792 -18.99 56.91 -10.54
N ALA A 793 -20.20 57.23 -10.24
CA ALA A 793 -21.19 57.65 -11.26
C ALA A 793 -20.76 58.92 -11.96
N ALA A 794 -20.18 59.88 -11.23
CA ALA A 794 -19.62 61.10 -11.81
C ALA A 794 -18.37 60.84 -12.68
N SER A 795 -17.52 59.90 -12.29
CA SER A 795 -16.31 59.53 -13.05
C SER A 795 -16.61 58.76 -14.35
N THR A 796 -17.68 57.97 -14.34
CA THR A 796 -18.13 57.27 -15.56
C THR A 796 -18.73 58.23 -16.59
N VAL A 797 -19.39 59.31 -16.14
CA VAL A 797 -19.93 60.35 -17.05
C VAL A 797 -18.81 61.27 -17.59
N THR A 798 -17.76 61.56 -16.81
CA THR A 798 -16.64 62.36 -17.30
C THR A 798 -15.68 61.56 -18.20
N GLY A 799 -15.53 60.25 -17.98
CA GLY A 799 -14.71 59.35 -18.86
C GLY A 799 -15.25 59.22 -20.26
N THR A 800 -16.58 59.32 -20.46
CA THR A 800 -17.21 59.27 -21.78
C THR A 800 -17.09 60.57 -22.54
N VAL A 801 -16.84 61.69 -21.88
CA VAL A 801 -16.70 63.03 -22.56
C VAL A 801 -15.27 63.27 -23.02
N GLU A 802 -14.25 62.73 -22.35
CA GLU A 802 -12.84 62.85 -22.74
C GLU A 802 -12.49 62.02 -24.02
N SER A 803 -13.27 61.00 -24.35
CA SER A 803 -13.06 60.18 -25.57
C SER A 803 -13.62 60.84 -26.87
N LEU A 804 -14.30 62.00 -26.78
CA LEU A 804 -14.95 62.67 -27.92
C LEU A 804 -14.31 64.02 -28.33
N VAL A 805 -13.12 64.39 -27.82
CA VAL A 805 -12.47 65.61 -28.27
C VAL A 805 -11.09 65.27 -28.93
N PRO A 806 -11.04 65.20 -30.26
CA PRO A 806 -9.78 65.12 -30.97
C PRO A 806 -9.32 66.55 -31.33
N PHE A 807 -8.78 67.29 -30.38
CA PHE A 807 -8.07 68.51 -30.74
C PHE A 807 -6.95 68.85 -29.72
N SER A 808 -5.74 68.46 -30.04
CA SER A 808 -4.58 69.14 -29.53
C SER A 808 -3.83 69.78 -30.69
N LEU A 809 -4.07 71.04 -30.84
CA LEU A 809 -3.17 71.93 -31.54
C LEU A 809 -1.94 72.16 -30.67
N GLY A 810 -0.81 71.56 -31.08
CA GLY A 810 0.47 71.79 -30.43
C GLY A 810 1.63 71.23 -31.25
N GLY A 811 2.43 72.13 -31.85
CA GLY A 811 3.59 71.99 -32.66
C GLY A 811 4.31 70.63 -32.77
N GLY A 812 4.16 70.03 -33.88
CA GLY A 812 4.76 68.75 -34.15
C GLY A 812 6.19 68.85 -34.61
N GLU A 813 7.10 68.21 -33.90
CA GLU A 813 8.29 67.60 -34.49
C GLU A 813 7.86 66.31 -35.17
N ALA A 814 8.22 66.13 -36.44
CA ALA A 814 7.92 64.96 -37.25
C ALA A 814 8.51 63.72 -36.56
N LYS A 815 7.67 62.92 -35.92
CA LYS A 815 8.01 61.57 -35.52
C LYS A 815 8.26 60.79 -36.80
N LEU A 816 9.49 60.28 -36.97
CA LEU A 816 9.80 59.29 -38.00
C LEU A 816 8.98 58.03 -37.72
N ASP A 817 8.38 57.47 -38.76
CA ASP A 817 7.71 56.20 -38.65
C ASP A 817 8.63 55.20 -37.97
N PRO A 818 8.17 54.50 -36.90
CA PRO A 818 8.96 53.52 -36.21
C PRO A 818 9.31 52.38 -37.19
N GLY A 819 10.61 52.12 -37.39
CA GLY A 819 11.07 50.98 -38.16
C GLY A 819 10.80 49.69 -37.39
N VAL A 820 10.11 48.78 -38.00
CA VAL A 820 9.78 47.49 -37.40
C VAL A 820 10.54 46.37 -38.11
N ILE A 821 11.25 45.52 -37.34
CA ILE A 821 11.90 44.33 -37.85
C ILE A 821 11.04 43.15 -37.40
N GLU A 822 10.57 42.34 -38.36
CA GLU A 822 9.90 41.03 -38.05
C GLU A 822 10.97 39.95 -37.97
N LEU A 823 10.83 39.03 -36.97
CA LEU A 823 11.74 37.95 -36.77
C LEU A 823 11.02 36.62 -36.93
N GLU A 824 11.72 35.59 -37.39
CA GLU A 824 11.19 34.22 -37.42
C GLU A 824 11.14 33.64 -36.02
N PRO A 825 10.21 32.71 -35.73
CA PRO A 825 10.13 32.04 -34.45
C PRO A 825 11.46 31.37 -34.05
N GLY A 826 11.99 31.70 -32.84
CA GLY A 826 13.24 31.14 -32.34
C GLY A 826 14.52 31.71 -32.89
N ALA A 827 14.50 32.62 -33.89
CA ALA A 827 15.69 33.27 -34.43
C ALA A 827 16.33 34.17 -33.37
N THR A 828 17.67 34.07 -33.18
CA THR A 828 18.43 34.89 -32.23
C THR A 828 19.31 35.92 -32.88
N ARG A 829 19.51 35.83 -34.22
CA ARG A 829 20.40 36.75 -34.96
C ARG A 829 19.57 37.78 -35.71
N VAL A 830 20.01 39.01 -35.63
CA VAL A 830 19.51 40.11 -36.50
C VAL A 830 20.56 40.29 -37.59
N SER A 831 20.24 39.90 -38.85
CA SER A 831 21.18 40.06 -39.98
C SER A 831 21.30 41.52 -40.39
N ALA A 832 22.40 41.87 -41.06
CA ALA A 832 22.61 43.23 -41.59
C ALA A 832 21.49 43.62 -42.56
N ASP A 833 20.96 42.66 -43.34
CA ASP A 833 19.85 42.89 -44.25
C ASP A 833 18.51 43.20 -43.53
N ALA A 834 18.35 42.64 -42.31
CA ALA A 834 17.18 42.89 -41.48
C ALA A 834 17.12 44.35 -40.96
N LEU A 835 18.23 45.08 -40.99
CA LEU A 835 18.30 46.48 -40.60
C LEU A 835 17.75 47.46 -41.68
N ALA A 836 17.37 46.94 -42.87
CA ALA A 836 16.85 47.80 -43.93
C ALA A 836 15.67 48.70 -43.51
N PRO A 837 14.70 48.27 -42.64
CA PRO A 837 13.66 49.15 -42.12
C PRO A 837 14.18 50.29 -41.24
N TRP A 838 15.42 50.18 -40.69
CA TRP A 838 16.00 51.17 -39.78
C TRP A 838 17.00 52.12 -40.47
N ARG A 839 17.13 52.11 -41.80
CA ARG A 839 18.06 53.00 -42.54
C ARG A 839 17.88 54.44 -42.15
N LYS A 840 16.62 54.94 -42.13
CA LYS A 840 16.33 56.33 -41.75
C LYS A 840 16.75 56.67 -40.29
N ILE A 841 16.62 55.67 -39.40
CA ILE A 841 17.04 55.82 -38.00
C ILE A 841 18.56 55.81 -37.86
N ILE A 842 19.23 54.94 -38.67
CA ILE A 842 20.68 54.86 -38.74
C ILE A 842 21.28 56.22 -39.29
N ASP A 843 20.70 56.77 -40.35
CA ASP A 843 21.09 58.03 -40.90
C ASP A 843 20.91 59.20 -39.91
N ARG A 844 19.76 59.20 -39.21
CA ARG A 844 19.51 60.20 -38.14
C ARG A 844 20.49 60.09 -36.97
N LEU A 845 20.86 58.88 -36.57
CA LEU A 845 21.88 58.66 -35.53
C LEU A 845 23.28 59.14 -35.95
N ARG A 846 23.57 59.16 -37.29
CA ARG A 846 24.83 59.71 -37.86
C ARG A 846 24.82 61.19 -37.91
N ASP A 847 23.69 61.82 -38.30
CA ASP A 847 23.58 63.23 -38.62
C ASP A 847 23.20 64.06 -37.39
N ASP A 848 22.62 63.54 -36.38
CA ASP A 848 22.15 64.27 -35.17
C ASP A 848 22.72 63.60 -33.86
N ASP A 849 23.72 64.26 -33.28
CA ASP A 849 24.38 63.82 -32.05
C ASP A 849 23.49 63.84 -30.81
N GLN A 850 22.32 64.50 -30.91
CA GLN A 850 21.28 64.47 -29.79
C GLN A 850 20.22 63.45 -30.02
N ALA A 851 20.23 62.73 -31.15
CA ALA A 851 19.26 61.68 -31.42
C ALA A 851 19.47 60.46 -30.51
N MET A 852 18.43 60.02 -29.83
CA MET A 852 18.37 58.80 -29.02
C MET A 852 17.44 57.80 -29.68
N VAL A 853 17.81 56.51 -29.60
CA VAL A 853 16.99 55.41 -30.11
C VAL A 853 16.63 54.48 -28.97
N THR A 854 15.35 54.15 -28.85
CA THR A 854 14.85 53.17 -27.94
C THR A 854 14.41 51.94 -28.75
N LEU A 855 14.93 50.75 -28.38
CA LEU A 855 14.57 49.46 -28.94
C LEU A 855 13.54 48.80 -28.06
N GLU A 856 12.41 48.45 -28.63
CA GLU A 856 11.33 47.74 -27.97
C GLU A 856 11.12 46.41 -28.68
N HIS A 857 10.88 45.32 -27.93
CA HIS A 857 10.55 44.01 -28.49
C HIS A 857 9.17 43.61 -28.06
N ALA A 858 8.34 43.26 -29.03
CA ALA A 858 7.03 42.60 -28.81
C ALA A 858 7.15 41.12 -29.19
N LEU A 859 6.90 40.26 -28.24
CA LEU A 859 6.93 38.80 -28.42
C LEU A 859 5.75 38.33 -29.28
N GLY A 860 6.01 37.46 -30.28
CA GLY A 860 5.00 36.85 -31.12
C GLY A 860 4.49 35.51 -30.59
N GLY A 861 3.31 35.11 -31.05
CA GLY A 861 2.69 33.84 -30.69
C GLY A 861 3.55 32.63 -31.04
N GLY A 862 4.30 32.68 -32.15
CA GLY A 862 5.18 31.58 -32.59
C GLY A 862 6.37 31.34 -31.64
N ASP A 863 6.96 32.42 -31.06
CA ASP A 863 8.02 32.27 -30.07
C ASP A 863 7.52 31.65 -28.79
N LEU A 864 6.33 32.01 -28.34
CA LEU A 864 5.69 31.46 -27.16
C LEU A 864 5.31 30.00 -27.38
N ALA A 865 4.78 29.66 -28.58
CA ALA A 865 4.45 28.28 -28.93
C ALA A 865 5.70 27.39 -28.96
N LEU A 866 6.78 27.86 -29.55
CA LEU A 866 8.06 27.16 -29.60
C LEU A 866 8.67 26.98 -28.20
N ALA A 867 8.59 28.00 -27.37
CA ALA A 867 9.03 27.93 -25.97
C ALA A 867 8.17 26.98 -25.14
N LYS A 868 6.85 26.95 -25.37
CA LYS A 868 5.93 25.96 -24.74
C LYS A 868 6.29 24.53 -25.13
N LEU A 869 6.53 24.27 -26.41
CA LEU A 869 6.90 22.93 -26.91
C LEU A 869 8.23 22.45 -26.28
N ARG A 870 9.21 23.32 -26.14
CA ARG A 870 10.51 23.00 -25.53
C ARG A 870 10.42 22.81 -24.02
N SER A 871 9.54 23.54 -23.35
CA SER A 871 9.39 23.51 -21.90
C SER A 871 8.45 22.42 -21.41
N ASN A 872 7.64 21.84 -22.28
CA ASN A 872 6.62 20.82 -21.97
C ASN A 872 6.49 19.81 -23.13
N PRO A 873 7.43 18.87 -23.30
CA PRO A 873 7.32 17.81 -24.29
C PRO A 873 6.05 16.96 -24.07
N PRO A 874 5.54 16.23 -25.08
CA PRO A 874 4.39 15.33 -24.96
C PRO A 874 4.53 14.38 -23.75
N ARG A 875 3.41 14.07 -23.11
CA ARG A 875 3.37 13.24 -21.86
C ARG A 875 4.00 11.88 -22.06
N ASP A 876 3.73 11.23 -23.18
CA ASP A 876 4.26 9.89 -23.49
C ASP A 876 5.79 9.91 -23.62
N ASP A 877 6.36 10.98 -24.17
CA ASP A 877 7.80 11.13 -24.28
C ASP A 877 8.44 11.37 -22.90
N ARG A 878 7.76 12.10 -22.01
CA ARG A 878 8.18 12.30 -20.61
C ARG A 878 8.17 10.99 -19.83
N LEU A 879 7.15 10.17 -20.00
CA LEU A 879 7.02 8.86 -19.34
C LEU A 879 8.07 7.87 -19.86
N ARG A 880 8.34 7.85 -21.18
CA ARG A 880 9.42 7.03 -21.74
C ARG A 880 10.78 7.44 -21.20
N PHE A 881 11.04 8.74 -21.14
CA PHE A 881 12.29 9.27 -20.64
C PHE A 881 12.46 8.99 -19.12
N LEU A 882 11.38 9.08 -18.36
CA LEU A 882 11.36 8.68 -16.95
C LEU A 882 11.74 7.20 -16.77
N ALA A 883 11.14 6.30 -17.58
CA ALA A 883 11.43 4.87 -17.52
C ALA A 883 12.88 4.56 -17.93
N GLU A 884 13.45 5.34 -18.84
CA GLU A 884 14.85 5.21 -19.26
C GLU A 884 15.81 5.68 -18.16
N LEU A 885 15.55 6.84 -17.56
CA LEU A 885 16.35 7.36 -16.44
C LEU A 885 16.32 6.42 -15.23
N ARG A 886 15.17 5.82 -14.92
CA ARG A 886 15.05 4.83 -13.84
C ARG A 886 15.88 3.59 -14.11
N ARG A 887 15.88 3.08 -15.36
CA ARG A 887 16.73 1.94 -15.75
C ARG A 887 18.21 2.29 -15.66
N GLU A 888 18.59 3.47 -16.14
CA GLU A 888 19.98 3.94 -16.06
C GLU A 888 20.43 4.12 -14.61
N ARG A 889 19.56 4.68 -13.75
CA ARG A 889 19.83 4.81 -12.31
C ARG A 889 20.11 3.47 -11.66
N ALA A 890 19.26 2.46 -11.91
CA ALA A 890 19.43 1.12 -11.36
C ALA A 890 20.75 0.47 -11.84
N ALA A 891 21.11 0.64 -13.10
CA ALA A 891 22.37 0.13 -13.65
C ALA A 891 23.60 0.79 -13.00
N VAL A 892 23.58 2.11 -12.82
CA VAL A 892 24.69 2.86 -12.19
C VAL A 892 24.77 2.54 -10.69
N GLU A 893 23.64 2.35 -10.01
CA GLU A 893 23.59 1.94 -8.61
C GLU A 893 24.19 0.54 -8.41
N HIS A 894 23.91 -0.38 -9.32
CA HIS A 894 24.52 -1.71 -9.32
C HIS A 894 26.05 -1.62 -9.47
N VAL A 895 26.53 -0.85 -10.46
CA VAL A 895 27.97 -0.61 -10.66
C VAL A 895 28.59 0.05 -9.42
N ARG A 896 27.95 1.02 -8.81
CA ARG A 896 28.41 1.68 -7.58
C ARG A 896 28.60 0.65 -6.46
N THR A 897 27.61 -0.22 -6.26
CA THR A 897 27.63 -1.24 -5.19
C THR A 897 28.74 -2.26 -5.41
N GLU A 898 28.92 -2.69 -6.65
CA GLU A 898 29.98 -3.63 -7.03
C GLU A 898 31.37 -3.00 -6.84
N VAL A 899 31.57 -1.78 -7.35
CA VAL A 899 32.85 -1.08 -7.21
C VAL A 899 33.17 -0.78 -5.74
N ALA A 900 32.15 -0.42 -4.92
CA ALA A 900 32.33 -0.21 -3.49
C ALA A 900 32.77 -1.48 -2.76
N SER A 901 32.19 -2.64 -3.12
CA SER A 901 32.60 -3.92 -2.56
C SER A 901 34.04 -4.32 -2.95
N GLN A 902 34.40 -4.13 -4.22
CA GLN A 902 35.75 -4.37 -4.74
C GLN A 902 36.77 -3.43 -4.09
N ALA A 903 36.46 -2.15 -3.94
CA ALA A 903 37.33 -1.17 -3.27
C ALA A 903 37.61 -1.54 -1.80
N ARG A 904 36.54 -2.02 -1.10
CA ARG A 904 36.68 -2.49 0.28
C ARG A 904 37.56 -3.74 0.38
N ALA A 905 37.38 -4.69 -0.57
CA ALA A 905 38.22 -5.90 -0.63
C ALA A 905 39.69 -5.56 -0.94
N ALA A 906 39.95 -4.65 -1.86
CA ALA A 906 41.31 -4.20 -2.19
C ALA A 906 42.03 -3.53 -1.01
N LEU A 907 41.32 -2.66 -0.28
CA LEU A 907 41.84 -2.01 0.94
C LEU A 907 42.14 -3.04 2.05
N LEU A 908 41.27 -4.03 2.25
CA LEU A 908 41.50 -5.08 3.24
C LEU A 908 42.64 -6.01 2.87
N SER A 909 42.95 -6.13 1.57
CA SER A 909 44.07 -6.93 1.05
C SER A 909 45.37 -6.17 0.92
N GLY A 910 45.42 -4.89 1.31
CA GLY A 910 46.66 -4.05 1.25
C GLY A 910 47.04 -3.67 -0.21
N LEU A 911 46.12 -3.65 -1.13
CA LEU A 911 46.32 -3.24 -2.53
C LEU A 911 45.95 -1.77 -2.71
N ASP A 912 46.77 -0.86 -2.20
CA ASP A 912 46.49 0.58 -2.12
C ASP A 912 46.29 1.23 -3.53
N ASP A 913 47.10 0.87 -4.53
CA ASP A 913 46.95 1.41 -5.89
C ASP A 913 45.62 1.00 -6.56
N GLU A 914 45.16 -0.23 -6.27
CA GLU A 914 43.88 -0.74 -6.79
C GLU A 914 42.72 -0.13 -6.01
N GLY A 915 42.83 0.04 -4.70
CA GLY A 915 41.90 0.75 -3.85
C GLY A 915 41.66 2.21 -4.33
N ASP A 916 42.73 2.91 -4.69
CA ASP A 916 42.66 4.28 -5.23
C ASP A 916 41.99 4.37 -6.61
N ARG A 917 42.23 3.39 -7.49
CA ARG A 917 41.54 3.29 -8.78
C ARG A 917 40.05 3.07 -8.61
N LEU A 918 39.68 2.12 -7.77
CA LEU A 918 38.28 1.80 -7.46
C LEU A 918 37.60 2.95 -6.74
N GLY A 919 38.29 3.68 -5.86
CA GLY A 919 37.82 4.90 -5.23
C GLY A 919 37.49 6.02 -6.20
N ARG A 920 38.30 6.17 -7.30
CA ARG A 920 37.96 7.12 -8.38
C ARG A 920 36.70 6.69 -9.13
N ARG A 921 36.58 5.41 -9.51
CA ARG A 921 35.37 4.87 -10.17
C ARG A 921 34.13 4.99 -9.29
N LEU A 922 34.27 4.83 -7.99
CA LEU A 922 33.16 5.01 -7.04
C LEU A 922 32.67 6.46 -7.06
N ARG A 923 33.56 7.44 -6.99
CA ARG A 923 33.18 8.86 -7.08
C ARG A 923 32.54 9.21 -8.42
N GLU A 924 33.01 8.64 -9.52
CA GLU A 924 32.40 8.84 -10.85
C GLU A 924 30.97 8.28 -10.89
N ALA A 925 30.74 7.08 -10.32
CA ALA A 925 29.40 6.49 -10.22
C ALA A 925 28.49 7.34 -9.34
N GLU A 926 28.97 7.85 -8.21
CA GLU A 926 28.22 8.76 -7.32
C GLU A 926 27.86 10.08 -7.99
N GLN A 927 28.79 10.68 -8.75
CA GLN A 927 28.51 11.89 -9.54
C GLN A 927 27.46 11.62 -10.62
N ARG A 928 27.54 10.48 -11.30
CA ARG A 928 26.57 10.09 -12.32
C ARG A 928 25.19 9.84 -11.73
N LEU A 929 25.10 9.20 -10.57
CA LEU A 929 23.85 9.05 -9.83
C LEU A 929 23.24 10.41 -9.46
N GLY A 930 24.05 11.35 -8.95
CA GLY A 930 23.60 12.70 -8.65
C GLY A 930 23.02 13.43 -9.86
N LEU A 931 23.61 13.27 -11.05
CA LEU A 931 23.10 13.85 -12.29
C LEU A 931 21.80 13.19 -12.75
N ILE A 932 21.67 11.86 -12.61
CA ILE A 932 20.47 11.12 -12.93
C ILE A 932 19.36 11.53 -11.97
N ASP A 933 19.63 11.61 -10.65
CA ASP A 933 18.65 12.03 -9.64
C ASP A 933 18.15 13.47 -9.89
N GLN A 934 19.02 14.40 -10.27
CA GLN A 934 18.61 15.74 -10.71
C GLN A 934 17.75 15.71 -11.98
N SER A 935 18.05 14.80 -12.90
CA SER A 935 17.28 14.65 -14.14
C SER A 935 15.90 14.03 -13.85
N LEU A 936 15.84 13.05 -12.97
CA LEU A 936 14.59 12.46 -12.47
C LEU A 936 13.74 13.52 -11.76
N GLU A 937 14.35 14.35 -10.91
CA GLU A 937 13.65 15.44 -10.22
C GLU A 937 13.02 16.43 -11.21
N ARG A 938 13.74 16.80 -12.27
CA ARG A 938 13.19 17.65 -13.34
C ARG A 938 12.04 16.98 -14.10
N VAL A 939 12.15 15.69 -14.39
CA VAL A 939 11.07 14.95 -15.06
C VAL A 939 9.85 14.83 -14.14
N TYR A 940 10.05 14.57 -12.84
CA TYR A 940 8.98 14.57 -11.86
C TYR A 940 8.33 15.96 -11.71
N GLU A 941 9.12 17.02 -11.72
CA GLU A 941 8.57 18.38 -11.77
C GLU A 941 7.73 18.65 -13.02
N MET A 942 8.12 18.08 -14.16
CA MET A 942 7.35 18.17 -15.42
C MET A 942 6.12 17.27 -15.44
N LEU A 943 6.05 16.23 -14.60
CA LEU A 943 4.91 15.32 -14.47
C LEU A 943 3.99 15.68 -13.30
N GLY A 944 4.49 16.42 -12.30
CA GLY A 944 3.80 16.73 -11.07
C GLY A 944 2.77 17.83 -11.17
N ALA A 945 2.04 18.06 -10.06
CA ALA A 945 1.03 19.10 -9.92
C ALA A 945 1.57 20.49 -10.27
N GLY A 946 0.92 21.17 -11.19
CA GLY A 946 1.37 22.48 -11.70
C GLY A 946 2.47 22.42 -12.76
N ALA A 947 2.80 21.23 -13.29
CA ALA A 947 3.79 21.07 -14.36
C ALA A 947 3.49 21.98 -15.56
N GLU A 948 2.25 22.13 -15.96
CA GLU A 948 1.84 23.01 -17.05
C GLU A 948 2.06 24.49 -16.71
N ARG A 949 1.77 24.92 -15.46
CA ARG A 949 2.08 26.29 -15.04
C ARG A 949 3.57 26.52 -14.94
N SER A 950 4.32 25.58 -14.37
CA SER A 950 5.78 25.66 -14.36
C SER A 950 6.33 25.67 -15.77
N ALA A 951 5.76 24.87 -16.69
CA ALA A 951 6.09 24.87 -18.09
C ALA A 951 5.67 26.18 -18.77
N ALA A 952 4.47 26.68 -18.51
CA ALA A 952 4.00 27.96 -19.04
C ALA A 952 4.85 29.12 -18.51
N ARG A 953 5.24 29.12 -17.23
CA ARG A 953 6.15 30.12 -16.67
C ARG A 953 7.53 29.99 -17.27
N ARG A 954 8.11 28.79 -17.35
CA ARG A 954 9.40 28.55 -18.01
C ARG A 954 9.37 28.95 -19.48
N ALA A 955 8.27 28.62 -20.19
CA ALA A 955 8.09 29.03 -21.56
C ALA A 955 8.05 30.56 -21.70
N ARG A 956 7.34 31.23 -20.79
CA ARG A 956 7.28 32.69 -20.75
C ARG A 956 8.64 33.29 -20.43
N ASP A 957 9.35 32.78 -19.44
CA ASP A 957 10.69 33.25 -19.07
C ASP A 957 11.68 32.98 -20.20
N ALA A 958 11.65 31.81 -20.85
CA ALA A 958 12.48 31.48 -22.01
C ALA A 958 12.16 32.40 -23.23
N ALA A 959 10.90 32.73 -23.46
CA ALA A 959 10.52 33.66 -24.51
C ALA A 959 10.99 35.09 -24.21
N LEU A 960 10.93 35.55 -22.95
CA LEU A 960 11.47 36.82 -22.52
C LEU A 960 13.00 36.90 -22.67
N ASP A 961 13.70 35.80 -22.31
CA ASP A 961 15.16 35.74 -22.48
C ASP A 961 15.56 35.75 -23.97
N LEU A 962 14.79 35.04 -24.83
CA LEU A 962 14.97 35.16 -26.28
C LEU A 962 14.78 36.59 -26.75
N ALA A 963 13.76 37.29 -26.27
CA ALA A 963 13.53 38.70 -26.61
C ALA A 963 14.67 39.62 -26.15
N ARG A 964 15.19 39.40 -24.94
CA ARG A 964 16.35 40.14 -24.42
C ARG A 964 17.59 39.90 -25.27
N LEU A 965 17.88 38.64 -25.65
CA LEU A 965 18.98 38.28 -26.55
C LEU A 965 18.87 39.00 -27.91
N ARG A 966 17.66 39.04 -28.47
CA ARG A 966 17.38 39.74 -29.73
C ARG A 966 17.59 41.25 -29.63
N LEU A 967 17.13 41.85 -28.52
CA LEU A 967 17.37 43.29 -28.27
C LEU A 967 18.87 43.61 -28.14
N VAL A 968 19.64 42.74 -27.48
CA VAL A 968 21.08 42.85 -27.36
C VAL A 968 21.74 42.70 -28.74
N ALA A 969 21.31 41.72 -29.54
CA ALA A 969 21.81 41.52 -30.90
C ALA A 969 21.48 42.72 -31.82
N ALA A 970 20.24 43.22 -31.74
CA ALA A 970 19.81 44.40 -32.50
C ALA A 970 20.57 45.66 -32.11
N ARG A 971 20.82 45.87 -30.78
CA ARG A 971 21.68 46.96 -30.31
C ARG A 971 23.10 46.83 -30.81
N ALA A 972 23.68 45.65 -30.76
CA ALA A 972 25.04 45.41 -31.30
C ALA A 972 25.12 45.72 -32.78
N ALA A 973 24.15 45.32 -33.61
CA ALA A 973 24.08 45.59 -35.02
C ALA A 973 23.97 47.12 -35.31
N LEU A 974 23.19 47.85 -34.49
CA LEU A 974 23.11 49.31 -34.59
C LEU A 974 24.42 50.01 -34.21
N ILE A 975 25.12 49.53 -33.19
CA ILE A 975 26.42 50.03 -32.75
C ILE A 975 27.47 49.77 -33.84
N GLU A 976 27.41 48.59 -34.47
CA GLU A 976 28.29 48.28 -35.61
C GLU A 976 28.07 49.26 -36.79
N ALA A 977 26.80 49.58 -37.07
CA ALA A 977 26.44 50.52 -38.14
C ALA A 977 26.79 51.98 -37.78
N VAL A 978 26.72 52.38 -36.47
CA VAL A 978 27.00 53.75 -35.97
C VAL A 978 27.75 53.68 -34.65
N PRO A 979 29.04 53.44 -34.58
CA PRO A 979 29.83 53.27 -33.37
C PRO A 979 29.73 54.44 -32.39
N ALA A 980 29.62 55.65 -32.88
CA ALA A 980 29.46 56.87 -32.07
C ALA A 980 28.16 56.97 -31.30
N ALA A 981 27.13 56.21 -31.67
CA ALA A 981 25.81 56.21 -31.08
C ALA A 981 25.66 55.26 -29.88
N ARG A 982 26.73 54.57 -29.45
CA ARG A 982 26.68 53.52 -28.40
C ARG A 982 25.95 53.97 -27.13
N ALA A 983 26.18 55.19 -26.64
CA ALA A 983 25.52 55.70 -25.42
C ALA A 983 24.07 56.17 -25.66
N ARG A 984 23.67 56.33 -26.92
CA ARG A 984 22.40 56.89 -27.35
C ARG A 984 21.38 55.82 -27.73
N ILE A 985 21.75 54.51 -27.70
CA ILE A 985 20.85 53.38 -27.99
C ILE A 985 20.43 52.71 -26.68
N ARG A 986 19.18 52.87 -26.32
CA ARG A 986 18.54 52.29 -25.12
C ARG A 986 17.73 51.04 -25.49
N ILE A 987 17.63 50.10 -24.56
CA ILE A 987 16.80 48.89 -24.66
C ILE A 987 15.71 49.06 -23.62
N SER A 988 14.44 48.86 -23.98
CA SER A 988 13.33 48.73 -23.07
C SER A 988 13.07 47.27 -22.68
N GLU A 989 12.36 47.05 -21.61
CA GLU A 989 11.90 45.69 -21.25
C GLU A 989 10.97 45.14 -22.32
N PRO A 990 11.16 43.87 -22.73
CA PRO A 990 10.30 43.22 -23.70
C PRO A 990 8.83 43.15 -23.24
N ARG A 991 7.88 43.32 -24.17
CA ARG A 991 6.45 43.22 -23.90
C ARG A 991 5.85 42.06 -24.66
N PHE A 992 4.78 41.47 -24.11
CA PHE A 992 3.95 40.55 -24.87
C PHE A 992 3.04 41.38 -25.76
N GLY A 993 3.15 41.21 -27.08
CA GLY A 993 2.29 41.88 -28.05
C GLY A 993 0.87 41.25 -28.04
N GLU A 994 -0.13 42.07 -28.38
CA GLU A 994 -1.45 41.56 -28.71
C GLU A 994 -1.31 40.60 -29.89
N ALA A 995 -2.03 39.44 -29.82
CA ALA A 995 -1.98 38.28 -30.68
C ALA A 995 -1.60 38.55 -32.17
N ILE A 996 -0.34 38.60 -32.46
CA ILE A 996 0.19 38.53 -33.81
C ILE A 996 0.45 37.08 -34.10
N GLY A 997 -0.51 36.38 -34.69
CA GLY A 997 -0.47 35.03 -35.23
C GLY A 997 0.78 34.15 -35.04
N ASP A 998 0.97 33.13 -35.86
CA ASP A 998 2.11 32.17 -35.76
C ASP A 998 3.49 32.75 -36.08
N ARG A 999 3.64 34.06 -36.16
CA ARG A 999 4.90 34.77 -36.48
C ARG A 999 5.79 34.88 -35.23
N GLY A 1000 7.07 35.04 -35.45
CA GLY A 1000 8.05 35.45 -34.45
C GLY A 1000 7.80 36.86 -33.92
N GLY A 1001 8.60 37.33 -32.95
CA GLY A 1001 8.46 38.67 -32.38
C GLY A 1001 8.91 39.78 -33.32
N THR A 1002 8.58 41.03 -32.96
CA THR A 1002 8.99 42.20 -33.69
C THR A 1002 9.90 43.07 -32.82
N ILE A 1003 10.91 43.72 -33.42
CA ILE A 1003 11.72 44.76 -32.79
C ILE A 1003 11.38 46.08 -33.45
N THR A 1004 10.94 47.04 -32.66
CA THR A 1004 10.62 48.39 -33.07
C THR A 1004 11.72 49.36 -32.59
N ALA A 1005 12.27 50.17 -33.49
CA ALA A 1005 13.18 51.23 -33.12
C ALA A 1005 12.47 52.59 -33.22
N THR A 1006 12.48 53.35 -32.15
CA THR A 1006 11.89 54.70 -32.09
C THR A 1006 12.99 55.72 -31.87
N ALA A 1007 13.11 56.69 -32.71
CA ALA A 1007 14.06 57.80 -32.58
C ALA A 1007 13.39 59.03 -31.94
N GLY A 1008 14.00 59.55 -30.86
CA GLY A 1008 13.58 60.77 -30.14
C GLY A 1008 14.79 61.68 -29.87
N ARG A 1009 14.58 62.92 -29.40
CA ARG A 1009 15.65 63.76 -28.86
C ARG A 1009 15.75 63.55 -27.37
N SER A 1010 16.97 63.63 -26.83
CA SER A 1010 17.22 63.69 -25.38
C SER A 1010 16.51 64.93 -24.82
N GLN A 1011 15.48 64.79 -24.05
CA GLN A 1011 15.06 65.82 -23.09
C GLN A 1011 16.12 65.80 -21.98
N ALA A 1012 16.94 66.86 -21.92
CA ALA A 1012 17.84 67.06 -20.77
C ALA A 1012 17.00 67.10 -19.48
N PRO A 1013 17.53 66.56 -18.34
CA PRO A 1013 16.80 66.40 -17.10
C PRO A 1013 16.32 67.72 -16.54
#